data_604f2a5f7a5877b46f624c88427e55ba
#
_entry.id   604f2a5f7a5877b46f624c88427e55ba
#
_cell.length_a   1.000
_cell.length_b   1.000
_cell.length_c   1.000
_cell.angle_alpha   90.00
_cell.angle_beta   90.00
_cell.angle_gamma   90.00
#
_symmetry.space_group_name_H-M   'P 1'
#
loop_
_entity.id
_entity.type
_entity.pdbx_description
1 polymer ?
#
loop_
_entity_poly.entity_id
_entity_poly.type
_entity_poly.pdbx_seq_one_letter_code
_entity_poly.pdbx_strand_id
1 'polypeptide(L)'
;LAFLWALSGVSIDAFRLVLPVIILIVAILSPRRDPTRVNPVHTSVRARDKRLLVVLALLIIQPVIGVLLTGPSTEINGDTIDHAGYVAEIARTGDPFPTTAFYANPGRDGEDIRKALLHAIYGFTARHTGASPLDVLGAYGGFLLLTMTLVVYSASRTLLGRHRLAAAIAVLLFLVGTDWGVCDPMIRAAFYPNRIGTAFLLLFIASAMEHMHRGPRSAVRWCAVYAFAATAIHVQYGVLVAFTAAIIVLWRTCSPCTSLDEHLSRSFRITGWAVLGAAPFMLYRLLTAYQTNPLHEQVQSAMYLTDKWFVSDPFRLLHFLGPLGFAAIVCIGPLWRLRKSVPGVGYAIAALLTFLITQLVPFVTTPLYGAIRYLAFRLDPMVPLYILPAFLLARRPRAPVARVAVAIGLLAMVVPLFGHTAFSSGALEAERRRSPDRWARGLYQLATALPPGSVVASDPVTSYMMSAFTPYYVVCTLDQHAPPNDTRVEERMNAARDIVSPYTSARDKDRLIRENLVSHVVINKALPPDLILNYWTMEPAAALKALEMFHSLRYEFDARTLDDGLTVFRWRHDERLSTLPRPVPRPVVESLPAGADSIGVVAGEALLQGALMRGEGILSSGGELVLDLYWSRAGMSPPGTYVVTVRFNRKGLTLPFGGEPFPKLTRKLVEKWRGERYRFRADHMIQGGLFAPDVWDEGEIVEDDVRVQIPTDIAPGRYRVEAKMRRVANQPNYYLRDYLYDDDSLSGVQIGEVTIENGSRLRGR
;
A
#
# COMPACT_ATOMS: atom_id res chain seq x y z
N LEU A 1 18.92 22.18 1.46
CA LEU A 1 19.49 22.22 2.80
C LEU A 1 19.63 20.83 3.39
N ALA A 2 18.55 20.08 3.55
CA ALA A 2 18.60 18.71 4.06
C ALA A 2 19.50 17.79 3.22
N PHE A 3 19.60 18.00 1.91
CA PHE A 3 20.51 17.30 1.04
C PHE A 3 22.00 17.66 1.30
N LEU A 4 22.29 18.95 1.47
CA LEU A 4 23.65 19.39 1.84
C LEU A 4 24.03 18.91 3.23
N TRP A 5 23.07 18.86 4.15
CA TRP A 5 23.27 18.26 5.45
C TRP A 5 23.61 16.76 5.33
N ALA A 6 22.83 15.97 4.58
CA ALA A 6 23.10 14.56 4.36
C ALA A 6 24.50 14.32 3.73
N LEU A 7 24.90 15.14 2.74
CA LEU A 7 26.22 15.05 2.11
C LEU A 7 27.39 15.42 3.06
N SER A 8 27.12 16.29 4.03
CA SER A 8 28.15 16.75 4.95
C SER A 8 28.55 15.75 6.03
N GLY A 9 27.77 14.68 6.24
CA GLY A 9 27.96 13.74 7.34
C GLY A 9 27.83 14.38 8.74
N VAL A 10 27.33 15.61 8.81
CA VAL A 10 27.17 16.37 10.07
C VAL A 10 25.98 15.84 10.83
N SER A 11 26.12 15.62 12.14
CA SER A 11 25.02 15.15 12.97
C SER A 11 23.84 16.12 12.94
N ILE A 12 22.64 15.59 13.16
CA ILE A 12 21.39 16.36 13.20
C ILE A 12 21.46 17.48 14.25
N ASP A 13 22.16 17.26 15.35
CA ASP A 13 22.32 18.22 16.44
C ASP A 13 23.21 19.40 16.05
N ALA A 14 24.26 19.16 15.28
CA ALA A 14 25.10 20.24 14.77
C ALA A 14 24.39 21.02 13.64
N PHE A 15 23.59 20.35 12.81
CA PHE A 15 22.86 20.98 11.72
C PHE A 15 21.82 22.01 12.22
N ARG A 16 21.24 21.82 13.40
CA ARG A 16 20.29 22.77 14.02
C ARG A 16 20.88 24.17 14.18
N LEU A 17 22.18 24.28 14.43
CA LEU A 17 22.86 25.57 14.61
C LEU A 17 23.06 26.31 13.27
N VAL A 18 23.20 25.56 12.20
CA VAL A 18 23.48 26.07 10.86
C VAL A 18 22.19 26.39 10.09
N LEU A 19 21.11 25.66 10.37
CA LEU A 19 19.83 25.78 9.65
C LEU A 19 19.24 27.17 9.63
N PRO A 20 19.19 27.95 10.74
CA PRO A 20 18.67 29.33 10.75
C PRO A 20 19.51 30.27 9.86
N VAL A 21 20.83 30.10 9.86
CA VAL A 21 21.74 30.91 9.04
C VAL A 21 21.50 30.63 7.56
N ILE A 22 21.32 29.37 7.18
CA ILE A 22 21.06 28.98 5.79
C ILE A 22 19.67 29.49 5.34
N ILE A 23 18.65 29.40 6.18
CA ILE A 23 17.30 29.94 5.89
C ILE A 23 17.40 31.47 5.66
N LEU A 24 18.13 32.16 6.51
CA LEU A 24 18.33 33.60 6.36
C LEU A 24 19.05 33.95 5.05
N ILE A 25 20.12 33.23 4.71
CA ILE A 25 20.83 33.38 3.43
C ILE A 25 19.92 33.17 2.25
N VAL A 26 19.13 32.06 2.24
CA VAL A 26 18.17 31.79 1.18
C VAL A 26 17.09 32.86 1.09
N ALA A 27 16.59 33.36 2.21
CA ALA A 27 15.61 34.44 2.24
C ALA A 27 16.18 35.76 1.67
N ILE A 28 17.45 36.06 1.97
CA ILE A 28 18.14 37.27 1.46
C ILE A 28 18.44 37.15 -0.04
N LEU A 29 18.90 35.94 -0.48
CA LEU A 29 19.27 35.69 -1.87
C LEU A 29 18.07 35.40 -2.77
N SER A 30 16.89 35.14 -2.19
CA SER A 30 15.68 34.90 -2.97
C SER A 30 15.35 36.17 -3.79
N PRO A 31 15.29 36.09 -5.12
CA PRO A 31 15.05 37.25 -5.96
C PRO A 31 13.69 37.86 -5.60
N ARG A 32 13.70 39.09 -5.08
CA ARG A 32 12.48 39.84 -4.87
C ARG A 32 11.79 39.97 -6.23
N ARG A 33 10.63 39.37 -6.37
CA ARG A 33 9.78 39.53 -7.56
C ARG A 33 9.43 41.02 -7.62
N ASP A 34 9.90 41.69 -8.67
CA ASP A 34 9.51 43.06 -8.96
C ASP A 34 7.97 43.11 -9.15
N PRO A 35 7.22 43.65 -8.21
CA PRO A 35 5.77 43.70 -8.29
C PRO A 35 5.27 44.54 -9.49
N THR A 36 6.14 45.37 -10.08
CA THR A 36 5.78 46.27 -11.18
C THR A 36 5.70 45.59 -12.55
N ARG A 37 6.25 44.36 -12.72
CA ARG A 37 6.23 43.65 -13.98
C ARG A 37 4.99 42.75 -14.22
N VAL A 38 4.05 42.69 -13.29
CA VAL A 38 2.78 41.99 -13.51
C VAL A 38 1.81 43.02 -14.09
N ASN A 39 1.75 43.13 -15.41
CA ASN A 39 0.60 43.75 -16.06
C ASN A 39 -0.66 42.99 -15.62
N PRO A 40 -1.51 43.56 -14.77
CA PRO A 40 -2.76 42.92 -14.37
C PRO A 40 -3.68 42.98 -15.58
N VAL A 41 -3.79 41.90 -16.32
CA VAL A 41 -4.97 41.72 -17.16
C VAL A 41 -6.13 41.59 -16.18
N HIS A 42 -6.74 42.71 -15.83
CA HIS A 42 -7.95 42.81 -15.03
C HIS A 42 -9.10 42.17 -15.83
N THR A 43 -9.16 40.83 -15.84
CA THR A 43 -10.43 40.17 -16.13
C THR A 43 -11.32 40.45 -14.94
N SER A 44 -12.23 41.41 -15.06
CA SER A 44 -13.27 41.64 -14.07
C SER A 44 -14.02 40.36 -13.80
N VAL A 45 -13.83 39.80 -12.60
CA VAL A 45 -14.56 38.58 -12.20
C VAL A 45 -16.03 38.99 -12.05
N ARG A 46 -16.92 38.37 -12.83
CA ARG A 46 -18.36 38.65 -12.75
C ARG A 46 -18.84 38.39 -11.31
N ALA A 47 -19.77 39.23 -10.84
CA ALA A 47 -20.29 39.15 -9.45
C ALA A 47 -20.75 37.74 -9.06
N ARG A 48 -21.35 37.02 -10.00
CA ARG A 48 -21.76 35.61 -9.81
C ARG A 48 -20.57 34.66 -9.58
N ASP A 49 -19.46 34.87 -10.30
CA ASP A 49 -18.25 34.03 -10.16
C ASP A 49 -17.54 34.33 -8.83
N LYS A 50 -17.67 35.56 -8.31
CA LYS A 50 -17.17 35.91 -6.97
C LYS A 50 -17.92 35.15 -5.88
N ARG A 51 -19.25 35.08 -5.94
CA ARG A 51 -20.07 34.31 -4.98
C ARG A 51 -19.73 32.83 -5.02
N LEU A 52 -19.58 32.24 -6.21
CA LEU A 52 -19.21 30.85 -6.36
C LEU A 52 -17.79 30.57 -5.85
N LEU A 53 -16.84 31.47 -6.06
CA LEU A 53 -15.50 31.36 -5.49
C LEU A 53 -15.50 31.38 -3.96
N VAL A 54 -16.35 32.20 -3.35
CA VAL A 54 -16.52 32.22 -1.88
C VAL A 54 -17.07 30.88 -1.38
N VAL A 55 -18.10 30.35 -2.03
CA VAL A 55 -18.67 29.03 -1.65
C VAL A 55 -17.61 27.93 -1.80
N LEU A 56 -16.87 27.92 -2.91
CA LEU A 56 -15.80 26.93 -3.12
C LEU A 56 -14.68 27.09 -2.10
N ALA A 57 -14.31 28.34 -1.75
CA ALA A 57 -13.31 28.60 -0.71
C ALA A 57 -13.77 28.04 0.65
N LEU A 58 -15.02 28.24 1.02
CA LEU A 58 -15.58 27.70 2.27
C LEU A 58 -15.58 26.16 2.26
N LEU A 59 -15.99 25.52 1.13
CA LEU A 59 -15.94 24.06 0.97
C LEU A 59 -14.52 23.50 1.01
N ILE A 60 -13.53 24.24 0.54
CA ILE A 60 -12.11 23.86 0.57
C ILE A 60 -11.52 24.04 1.98
N ILE A 61 -11.86 25.15 2.64
CA ILE A 61 -11.31 25.50 3.96
C ILE A 61 -11.83 24.55 5.05
N GLN A 62 -13.11 24.12 4.95
CA GLN A 62 -13.73 23.26 5.96
C GLN A 62 -12.94 21.99 6.27
N PRO A 63 -12.58 21.12 5.28
CA PRO A 63 -11.81 19.92 5.56
C PRO A 63 -10.38 20.23 6.02
N VAL A 64 -9.78 21.32 5.54
CA VAL A 64 -8.44 21.75 5.98
C VAL A 64 -8.47 22.15 7.46
N ILE A 65 -9.46 22.94 7.88
CA ILE A 65 -9.65 23.29 9.29
C ILE A 65 -9.96 22.04 10.11
N GLY A 66 -10.80 21.13 9.60
CA GLY A 66 -11.09 19.87 10.26
C GLY A 66 -9.81 19.10 10.58
N VAL A 67 -8.94 18.87 9.59
CA VAL A 67 -7.66 18.18 9.79
C VAL A 67 -6.71 18.94 10.72
N LEU A 68 -6.68 20.28 10.63
CA LEU A 68 -5.86 21.10 11.54
C LEU A 68 -6.31 21.00 13.01
N LEU A 69 -7.61 20.86 13.24
CA LEU A 69 -8.18 20.81 14.60
C LEU A 69 -8.17 19.38 15.19
N THR A 70 -8.41 18.38 14.36
CA THR A 70 -8.53 16.99 14.82
C THR A 70 -7.26 16.16 14.61
N GLY A 71 -6.29 16.68 13.88
CA GLY A 71 -5.16 15.95 13.35
C GLY A 71 -5.57 15.08 12.14
N PRO A 72 -4.62 14.66 11.31
CA PRO A 72 -4.89 13.71 10.24
C PRO A 72 -5.28 12.36 10.83
N SER A 73 -6.14 11.65 10.12
CA SER A 73 -6.41 10.25 10.41
C SER A 73 -5.12 9.45 10.19
N THR A 74 -4.44 9.14 11.26
CA THR A 74 -3.34 8.17 11.24
C THR A 74 -3.98 6.80 11.15
N GLU A 75 -4.31 6.36 9.95
CA GLU A 75 -4.59 4.96 9.74
C GLU A 75 -3.33 4.18 10.09
N ILE A 76 -3.39 3.41 11.15
CA ILE A 76 -2.30 2.56 11.63
C ILE A 76 -2.17 1.34 10.69
N ASN A 77 -2.52 1.48 9.44
CA ASN A 77 -2.51 0.44 8.45
C ASN A 77 -1.42 0.71 7.40
N GLY A 78 -0.65 -0.30 7.10
CA GLY A 78 0.29 -0.29 5.98
C GLY A 78 1.44 0.72 6.14
N ASP A 79 1.66 1.53 5.13
CA ASP A 79 2.85 2.40 5.00
C ASP A 79 3.07 3.41 6.13
N THR A 80 2.05 3.78 6.90
CA THR A 80 2.18 4.73 8.02
C THR A 80 3.19 4.24 9.07
N ILE A 81 3.12 2.96 9.39
CA ILE A 81 4.00 2.33 10.38
C ILE A 81 5.46 2.34 9.90
N ASP A 82 5.68 2.01 8.63
CA ASP A 82 7.01 2.04 8.02
C ASP A 82 7.60 3.46 8.04
N HIS A 83 6.80 4.48 7.72
CA HIS A 83 7.23 5.87 7.81
C HIS A 83 7.50 6.30 9.25
N ALA A 84 6.64 5.94 10.20
CA ALA A 84 6.81 6.28 11.60
C ALA A 84 8.03 5.59 12.23
N GLY A 85 8.24 4.31 11.93
CA GLY A 85 9.43 3.57 12.38
C GLY A 85 10.73 4.19 11.89
N TYR A 86 10.77 4.62 10.63
CA TYR A 86 11.94 5.28 10.07
C TYR A 86 12.20 6.66 10.70
N VAL A 87 11.14 7.42 10.97
CA VAL A 87 11.22 8.70 11.71
C VAL A 87 11.72 8.47 13.14
N ALA A 88 11.26 7.39 13.81
CA ALA A 88 11.74 7.02 15.14
C ALA A 88 13.24 6.72 15.14
N GLU A 89 13.71 5.98 14.15
CA GLU A 89 15.13 5.63 14.02
C GLU A 89 16.00 6.86 13.78
N ILE A 90 15.60 7.76 12.89
CA ILE A 90 16.28 9.03 12.67
C ILE A 90 16.33 9.86 13.96
N ALA A 91 15.20 9.96 14.68
CA ALA A 91 15.15 10.69 15.93
C ALA A 91 16.08 10.09 17.01
N ARG A 92 16.19 8.78 17.06
CA ARG A 92 17.02 8.04 18.02
C ARG A 92 18.51 8.15 17.69
N THR A 93 18.89 7.92 16.44
CA THR A 93 20.30 7.86 16.02
C THR A 93 20.88 9.22 15.63
N GLY A 94 20.06 10.13 15.13
CA GLY A 94 20.48 11.37 14.51
C GLY A 94 21.00 11.19 13.07
N ASP A 95 20.97 9.97 12.52
CA ASP A 95 21.34 9.70 11.14
C ASP A 95 20.14 10.03 10.22
N PRO A 96 20.30 10.91 9.21
CA PRO A 96 19.23 11.27 8.31
C PRO A 96 18.80 10.14 7.37
N PHE A 97 19.67 9.15 7.16
CA PHE A 97 19.43 8.01 6.28
C PHE A 97 19.89 6.70 6.93
N PRO A 98 19.27 6.27 8.03
CA PRO A 98 19.67 5.03 8.68
C PRO A 98 19.50 3.83 7.74
N THR A 99 20.36 2.85 7.90
CA THR A 99 20.36 1.62 7.10
C THR A 99 19.02 0.86 7.25
N THR A 100 18.47 0.84 8.45
CA THR A 100 17.19 0.18 8.75
C THR A 100 16.51 0.86 9.93
N ALA A 101 15.18 0.74 9.98
CA ALA A 101 14.37 1.15 11.14
C ALA A 101 13.96 -0.03 12.02
N PHE A 102 14.28 -1.26 11.64
CA PHE A 102 13.71 -2.46 12.28
C PHE A 102 14.74 -3.28 13.04
N TYR A 103 15.99 -3.35 12.60
CA TYR A 103 16.94 -4.35 13.06
C TYR A 103 18.12 -3.73 13.80
N ALA A 104 18.49 -4.32 14.95
CA ALA A 104 19.69 -3.94 15.69
C ALA A 104 20.99 -4.24 14.91
N ASN A 105 20.96 -5.35 14.18
CA ASN A 105 22.02 -5.74 13.26
C ASN A 105 21.43 -5.90 11.85
N PRO A 106 21.54 -4.89 11.01
CA PRO A 106 20.96 -4.94 9.68
C PRO A 106 21.57 -6.00 8.76
N GLY A 107 22.78 -6.50 9.05
CA GLY A 107 23.46 -7.51 8.22
C GLY A 107 23.75 -7.04 6.81
N ARG A 108 23.69 -5.73 6.56
CA ARG A 108 23.76 -5.14 5.25
C ARG A 108 24.21 -3.69 5.30
N ASP A 109 24.96 -3.31 4.31
CA ASP A 109 25.42 -1.94 4.10
C ASP A 109 24.48 -1.20 3.13
N GLY A 110 24.48 0.13 3.23
CA GLY A 110 23.72 1.01 2.37
C GLY A 110 22.35 1.42 2.94
N GLU A 111 21.83 2.45 2.35
CA GLU A 111 20.59 3.11 2.78
C GLU A 111 19.35 2.49 2.13
N ASP A 112 18.19 2.62 2.78
CA ASP A 112 16.90 2.23 2.17
C ASP A 112 16.52 3.24 1.07
N ILE A 113 16.54 2.81 -0.19
CA ILE A 113 16.24 3.65 -1.36
C ILE A 113 14.85 4.27 -1.33
N ARG A 114 13.91 3.66 -0.61
CA ARG A 114 12.51 4.15 -0.50
C ARG A 114 12.42 5.42 0.35
N LYS A 115 13.40 5.66 1.23
CA LYS A 115 13.39 6.76 2.18
C LYS A 115 14.13 7.97 1.62
N ALA A 116 13.66 9.18 1.94
CA ALA A 116 14.16 10.40 1.36
C ALA A 116 14.12 11.56 2.38
N LEU A 117 14.46 12.77 1.93
CA LEU A 117 14.66 13.94 2.81
C LEU A 117 13.45 14.31 3.68
N LEU A 118 12.25 13.92 3.30
CA LEU A 118 11.07 14.20 4.12
C LEU A 118 11.13 13.48 5.46
N HIS A 119 11.58 12.22 5.46
CA HIS A 119 11.76 11.46 6.70
C HIS A 119 12.81 12.09 7.60
N ALA A 120 13.91 12.60 7.02
CA ALA A 120 14.92 13.34 7.76
C ALA A 120 14.35 14.62 8.44
N ILE A 121 13.44 15.34 7.75
CA ILE A 121 12.75 16.51 8.32
C ILE A 121 11.86 16.08 9.49
N TYR A 122 11.10 15.02 9.34
CA TYR A 122 10.24 14.51 10.41
C TYR A 122 11.06 13.99 11.61
N GLY A 123 12.12 13.21 11.35
CA GLY A 123 13.01 12.72 12.39
C GLY A 123 13.74 13.84 13.13
N PHE A 124 14.21 14.86 12.41
CA PHE A 124 14.73 16.08 13.02
C PHE A 124 13.72 16.72 13.96
N THR A 125 12.47 16.86 13.52
CA THR A 125 11.43 17.45 14.35
C THR A 125 11.15 16.60 15.58
N ALA A 126 10.97 15.28 15.42
CA ALA A 126 10.74 14.37 16.54
C ALA A 126 11.86 14.44 17.58
N ARG A 127 13.13 14.42 17.14
CA ARG A 127 14.31 14.51 18.03
C ARG A 127 14.35 15.80 18.84
N HIS A 128 14.06 16.94 18.20
CA HIS A 128 14.19 18.25 18.86
C HIS A 128 12.97 18.67 19.68
N THR A 129 11.81 18.12 19.37
CA THR A 129 10.58 18.40 20.16
C THR A 129 10.32 17.38 21.24
N GLY A 130 10.94 16.19 21.15
CA GLY A 130 10.60 15.04 22.00
C GLY A 130 9.23 14.45 21.68
N ALA A 131 8.57 14.88 20.60
CA ALA A 131 7.28 14.37 20.19
C ALA A 131 7.42 12.95 19.61
N SER A 132 6.38 12.12 19.77
CA SER A 132 6.38 10.79 19.14
C SER A 132 6.39 10.90 17.61
N PRO A 133 6.96 9.93 16.89
CA PRO A 133 6.94 9.92 15.43
C PRO A 133 5.54 10.08 14.83
N LEU A 134 4.53 9.44 15.44
CA LEU A 134 3.14 9.53 15.01
C LEU A 134 2.55 10.92 15.22
N ASP A 135 2.86 11.58 16.33
CA ASP A 135 2.43 12.96 16.59
C ASP A 135 3.05 13.94 15.59
N VAL A 136 4.33 13.73 15.24
CA VAL A 136 5.01 14.54 14.22
C VAL A 136 4.36 14.36 12.86
N LEU A 137 4.11 13.12 12.42
CA LEU A 137 3.40 12.86 11.17
C LEU A 137 2.01 13.49 11.19
N GLY A 138 1.33 13.40 12.34
CA GLY A 138 0.04 14.03 12.58
C GLY A 138 0.06 15.54 12.41
N ALA A 139 0.94 16.22 13.10
CA ALA A 139 1.06 17.69 13.06
C ALA A 139 1.43 18.20 11.66
N TYR A 140 2.38 17.53 10.99
CA TYR A 140 2.74 17.89 9.61
C TYR A 140 1.60 17.65 8.62
N GLY A 141 0.76 16.65 8.84
CA GLY A 141 -0.35 16.32 7.95
C GLY A 141 -1.28 17.50 7.70
N GLY A 142 -1.70 18.21 8.75
CA GLY A 142 -2.55 19.39 8.62
C GLY A 142 -1.86 20.57 7.89
N PHE A 143 -0.61 20.86 8.24
CA PHE A 143 0.18 21.90 7.59
C PHE A 143 0.42 21.59 6.10
N LEU A 144 0.75 20.35 5.80
CA LEU A 144 0.99 19.90 4.43
C LEU A 144 -0.29 19.93 3.59
N LEU A 145 -1.43 19.56 4.16
CA LEU A 145 -2.72 19.64 3.47
C LEU A 145 -3.01 21.09 3.04
N LEU A 146 -2.81 22.06 3.92
CA LEU A 146 -2.96 23.46 3.59
C LEU A 146 -1.99 23.88 2.47
N THR A 147 -0.71 23.54 2.62
CA THR A 147 0.32 23.86 1.63
C THR A 147 0.01 23.26 0.27
N MET A 148 -0.39 21.98 0.23
CA MET A 148 -0.74 21.28 -1.00
C MET A 148 -1.99 21.88 -1.66
N THR A 149 -2.98 22.28 -0.89
CA THR A 149 -4.15 22.98 -1.39
C THR A 149 -3.74 24.26 -2.16
N LEU A 150 -2.84 25.05 -1.60
CA LEU A 150 -2.31 26.25 -2.24
C LEU A 150 -1.48 25.94 -3.49
N VAL A 151 -0.66 24.89 -3.42
CA VAL A 151 0.16 24.43 -4.55
C VAL A 151 -0.73 23.96 -5.70
N VAL A 152 -1.72 23.12 -5.42
CA VAL A 152 -2.67 22.60 -6.44
C VAL A 152 -3.45 23.77 -7.06
N TYR A 153 -3.89 24.75 -6.27
CA TYR A 153 -4.53 25.95 -6.80
C TYR A 153 -3.62 26.72 -7.74
N SER A 154 -2.37 26.98 -7.34
CA SER A 154 -1.39 27.71 -8.14
C SER A 154 -1.04 26.99 -9.45
N ALA A 155 -0.76 25.70 -9.37
CA ALA A 155 -0.48 24.85 -10.52
C ALA A 155 -1.68 24.78 -11.48
N SER A 156 -2.87 24.51 -10.95
CA SER A 156 -4.10 24.45 -11.73
C SER A 156 -4.41 25.78 -12.41
N ARG A 157 -4.18 26.88 -11.73
CA ARG A 157 -4.37 28.21 -12.32
C ARG A 157 -3.43 28.47 -13.49
N THR A 158 -2.19 28.01 -13.41
CA THR A 158 -1.23 28.08 -14.51
C THR A 158 -1.65 27.18 -15.67
N LEU A 159 -2.00 25.95 -15.39
CA LEU A 159 -2.44 24.95 -16.36
C LEU A 159 -3.73 25.35 -17.08
N LEU A 160 -4.65 26.00 -16.37
CA LEU A 160 -5.97 26.39 -16.90
C LEU A 160 -6.00 27.84 -17.44
N GLY A 161 -4.87 28.38 -17.88
CA GLY A 161 -4.78 29.67 -18.51
C GLY A 161 -5.21 30.83 -17.60
N ARG A 162 -4.92 30.73 -16.29
CA ARG A 162 -5.26 31.69 -15.22
C ARG A 162 -6.75 31.79 -14.87
N HIS A 163 -7.52 30.78 -15.26
CA HIS A 163 -8.97 30.75 -14.98
C HIS A 163 -9.22 30.38 -13.50
N ARG A 164 -9.54 31.37 -12.66
CA ARG A 164 -9.65 31.23 -11.20
C ARG A 164 -10.71 30.21 -10.76
N LEU A 165 -11.89 30.26 -11.37
CA LEU A 165 -12.98 29.36 -11.05
C LEU A 165 -12.63 27.89 -11.38
N ALA A 166 -12.05 27.64 -12.55
CA ALA A 166 -11.62 26.30 -12.92
C ALA A 166 -10.54 25.77 -11.96
N ALA A 167 -9.60 26.63 -11.56
CA ALA A 167 -8.58 26.26 -10.58
C ALA A 167 -9.17 25.91 -9.21
N ALA A 168 -10.17 26.66 -8.73
CA ALA A 168 -10.85 26.37 -7.46
C ALA A 168 -11.64 25.04 -7.53
N ILE A 169 -12.31 24.78 -8.65
CA ILE A 169 -12.99 23.50 -8.87
C ILE A 169 -11.97 22.36 -8.90
N ALA A 170 -10.83 22.51 -9.57
CA ALA A 170 -9.78 21.49 -9.61
C ALA A 170 -9.25 21.17 -8.20
N VAL A 171 -9.07 22.20 -7.35
CA VAL A 171 -8.67 22.00 -5.95
C VAL A 171 -9.72 21.23 -5.18
N LEU A 172 -11.00 21.59 -5.33
CA LEU A 172 -12.07 20.87 -4.65
C LEU A 172 -12.07 19.39 -5.09
N LEU A 173 -12.00 19.12 -6.40
CA LEU A 173 -11.93 17.77 -6.93
C LEU A 173 -10.72 16.99 -6.40
N PHE A 174 -9.58 17.66 -6.27
CA PHE A 174 -8.37 17.07 -5.70
C PHE A 174 -8.49 16.73 -4.21
N LEU A 175 -9.07 17.63 -3.41
CA LEU A 175 -9.25 17.39 -1.97
C LEU A 175 -10.24 16.27 -1.68
N VAL A 176 -11.30 16.24 -2.49
CA VAL A 176 -12.38 15.30 -2.30
C VAL A 176 -11.99 13.92 -2.73
N GLY A 177 -11.22 13.78 -3.81
CA GLY A 177 -10.80 12.49 -4.35
C GLY A 177 -11.90 11.42 -4.30
N THR A 178 -11.74 10.32 -4.95
CA THR A 178 -12.67 9.20 -4.76
C THR A 178 -11.96 8.11 -3.97
N ASP A 179 -12.59 7.54 -2.96
CA ASP A 179 -12.13 6.34 -2.22
C ASP A 179 -11.98 5.10 -3.15
N TRP A 180 -12.01 5.30 -4.44
CA TRP A 180 -12.09 4.27 -5.46
C TRP A 180 -10.73 3.94 -6.09
N GLY A 181 -9.68 4.07 -5.30
CA GLY A 181 -8.38 3.47 -5.57
C GLY A 181 -7.32 4.37 -6.22
N VAL A 182 -7.65 5.22 -7.17
CA VAL A 182 -6.66 6.12 -7.83
C VAL A 182 -6.47 7.42 -7.08
N CYS A 183 -7.49 7.88 -6.43
CA CYS A 183 -7.57 9.19 -5.83
C CYS A 183 -7.94 9.07 -4.35
N ASP A 184 -7.05 8.50 -3.55
CA ASP A 184 -7.19 8.62 -2.10
C ASP A 184 -7.37 10.09 -1.73
N PRO A 185 -8.33 10.43 -0.90
CA PRO A 185 -8.51 11.79 -0.45
C PRO A 185 -7.20 12.31 0.16
N MET A 186 -6.71 13.45 -0.33
CA MET A 186 -5.51 14.09 0.24
C MET A 186 -5.63 14.34 1.73
N ILE A 187 -6.85 14.44 2.21
CA ILE A 187 -7.18 14.63 3.62
C ILE A 187 -6.63 13.50 4.50
N ARG A 188 -6.62 12.26 3.99
CA ARG A 188 -6.19 11.08 4.76
C ARG A 188 -4.68 10.83 4.72
N ALA A 189 -4.00 11.33 3.70
CA ALA A 189 -2.64 10.92 3.39
C ALA A 189 -1.66 12.08 3.16
N ALA A 190 -1.98 13.28 3.67
CA ALA A 190 -1.19 14.48 3.39
C ALA A 190 0.27 14.42 3.87
N PHE A 191 0.56 13.60 4.87
CA PHE A 191 1.92 13.43 5.42
C PHE A 191 2.78 12.41 4.64
N TYR A 192 2.19 11.64 3.72
CA TYR A 192 2.96 10.68 2.94
C TYR A 192 3.90 11.36 1.93
N PRO A 193 5.14 10.89 1.81
CA PRO A 193 6.10 11.46 0.85
C PRO A 193 5.58 11.48 -0.58
N ASN A 194 4.84 10.44 -0.99
CA ASN A 194 4.27 10.37 -2.33
C ASN A 194 3.26 11.50 -2.59
N ARG A 195 2.49 11.94 -1.60
CA ARG A 195 1.53 13.04 -1.78
C ARG A 195 2.22 14.38 -1.94
N ILE A 196 3.25 14.63 -1.15
CA ILE A 196 4.05 15.85 -1.28
C ILE A 196 4.84 15.85 -2.59
N GLY A 197 5.37 14.69 -2.98
CA GLY A 197 6.00 14.50 -4.28
C GLY A 197 5.06 14.84 -5.44
N THR A 198 3.77 14.45 -5.36
CA THR A 198 2.73 14.83 -6.33
C THR A 198 2.58 16.34 -6.44
N ALA A 199 2.62 17.11 -5.33
CA ALA A 199 2.53 18.56 -5.38
C ALA A 199 3.68 19.18 -6.17
N PHE A 200 4.91 18.73 -5.96
CA PHE A 200 6.07 19.19 -6.72
C PHE A 200 6.03 18.72 -8.19
N LEU A 201 5.52 17.54 -8.47
CA LEU A 201 5.30 17.08 -9.84
C LEU A 201 4.26 17.96 -10.55
N LEU A 202 3.18 18.36 -9.89
CA LEU A 202 2.21 19.31 -10.45
C LEU A 202 2.83 20.69 -10.76
N LEU A 203 3.70 21.18 -9.88
CA LEU A 203 4.44 22.44 -10.13
C LEU A 203 5.43 22.27 -11.30
N PHE A 204 6.09 21.13 -11.42
CA PHE A 204 6.91 20.78 -12.57
C PHE A 204 6.08 20.81 -13.86
N ILE A 205 4.95 20.11 -13.90
CA ILE A 205 4.04 20.08 -15.06
C ILE A 205 3.57 21.48 -15.42
N ALA A 206 3.15 22.28 -14.43
CA ALA A 206 2.69 23.63 -14.65
C ALA A 206 3.78 24.52 -15.27
N SER A 207 5.01 24.43 -14.77
CA SER A 207 6.16 25.18 -15.28
C SER A 207 6.58 24.70 -16.68
N ALA A 208 6.58 23.39 -16.93
CA ALA A 208 6.85 22.82 -18.22
C ALA A 208 5.83 23.27 -19.26
N MET A 209 4.54 23.23 -18.93
CA MET A 209 3.47 23.67 -19.82
C MET A 209 3.49 25.19 -20.05
N GLU A 210 3.84 25.99 -19.05
CA GLU A 210 4.04 27.43 -19.24
C GLU A 210 5.20 27.72 -20.21
N HIS A 211 6.32 26.99 -20.11
CA HIS A 211 7.43 27.08 -21.06
C HIS A 211 7.03 26.64 -22.46
N MET A 212 6.31 25.52 -22.61
CA MET A 212 5.82 25.02 -23.90
C MET A 212 4.93 26.05 -24.59
N HIS A 213 4.06 26.74 -23.87
CA HIS A 213 3.09 27.67 -24.45
C HIS A 213 3.59 29.12 -24.60
N ARG A 214 4.42 29.60 -23.70
CA ARG A 214 4.85 31.00 -23.66
C ARG A 214 6.34 31.20 -23.87
N GLY A 215 7.13 30.15 -23.71
CA GLY A 215 8.57 30.14 -23.90
C GLY A 215 9.42 30.89 -22.86
N PRO A 216 8.93 31.34 -21.66
CA PRO A 216 9.79 32.10 -20.74
C PRO A 216 10.93 31.23 -20.20
N ARG A 217 12.16 31.77 -20.24
CA ARG A 217 13.35 31.08 -19.72
C ARG A 217 13.27 30.80 -18.21
N SER A 218 12.57 31.64 -17.45
CA SER A 218 12.37 31.43 -16.01
C SER A 218 11.54 30.19 -15.71
N ALA A 219 10.50 29.90 -16.49
CA ALA A 219 9.65 28.72 -16.28
C ALA A 219 10.44 27.43 -16.43
N VAL A 220 11.32 27.32 -17.43
CA VAL A 220 12.12 26.10 -17.62
C VAL A 220 13.16 25.89 -16.52
N ARG A 221 13.69 26.96 -15.93
CA ARG A 221 14.59 26.85 -14.75
C ARG A 221 13.85 26.30 -13.52
N TRP A 222 12.60 26.69 -13.32
CA TRP A 222 11.76 26.14 -12.26
C TRP A 222 11.50 24.65 -12.41
N CYS A 223 11.54 24.13 -13.64
CA CYS A 223 11.46 22.67 -13.84
C CYS A 223 12.59 21.93 -13.10
N ALA A 224 13.82 22.46 -13.09
CA ALA A 224 14.90 21.85 -12.33
C ALA A 224 14.65 21.90 -10.81
N VAL A 225 14.19 23.02 -10.29
CA VAL A 225 13.90 23.17 -8.86
C VAL A 225 12.82 22.19 -8.40
N TYR A 226 11.74 22.10 -9.16
CA TYR A 226 10.64 21.19 -8.81
C TYR A 226 10.99 19.73 -9.06
N ALA A 227 11.77 19.40 -10.08
CA ALA A 227 12.31 18.08 -10.30
C ALA A 227 13.21 17.63 -9.14
N PHE A 228 14.12 18.50 -8.69
CA PHE A 228 14.95 18.25 -7.51
C PHE A 228 14.09 18.00 -6.26
N ALA A 229 13.16 18.92 -5.96
CA ALA A 229 12.32 18.83 -4.77
C ALA A 229 11.45 17.56 -4.77
N ALA A 230 10.83 17.25 -5.91
CA ALA A 230 10.03 16.02 -6.06
C ALA A 230 10.87 14.77 -5.80
N THR A 231 12.05 14.68 -6.44
CA THR A 231 12.98 13.56 -6.30
C THR A 231 13.54 13.42 -4.89
N ALA A 232 13.89 14.54 -4.27
CA ALA A 232 14.43 14.59 -2.91
C ALA A 232 13.40 14.21 -1.83
N ILE A 233 12.12 14.43 -2.10
CA ILE A 233 11.04 14.01 -1.21
C ILE A 233 10.76 12.52 -1.35
N HIS A 234 10.78 12.00 -2.58
CA HIS A 234 10.60 10.59 -2.84
C HIS A 234 11.26 10.22 -4.19
N VAL A 235 12.22 9.33 -4.17
CA VAL A 235 13.05 8.96 -5.35
C VAL A 235 12.23 8.59 -6.58
N GLN A 236 11.09 7.91 -6.38
CA GLN A 236 10.18 7.54 -7.47
C GLN A 236 9.72 8.75 -8.30
N TYR A 237 9.63 9.93 -7.68
CA TYR A 237 9.24 11.14 -8.40
C TYR A 237 10.30 11.65 -9.38
N GLY A 238 11.56 11.29 -9.20
CA GLY A 238 12.59 11.51 -10.22
C GLY A 238 12.27 10.77 -11.52
N VAL A 239 11.83 9.51 -11.39
CA VAL A 239 11.40 8.69 -12.52
C VAL A 239 10.10 9.22 -13.12
N LEU A 240 9.14 9.65 -12.30
CA LEU A 240 7.88 10.24 -12.76
C LEU A 240 8.09 11.57 -13.48
N VAL A 241 9.04 12.40 -13.05
CA VAL A 241 9.45 13.62 -13.75
C VAL A 241 10.00 13.28 -15.14
N ALA A 242 10.86 12.28 -15.24
CA ALA A 242 11.39 11.81 -16.53
C ALA A 242 10.26 11.25 -17.43
N PHE A 243 9.35 10.48 -16.88
CA PHE A 243 8.19 9.96 -17.61
C PHE A 243 7.26 11.08 -18.10
N THR A 244 7.00 12.08 -17.25
CA THR A 244 6.26 13.29 -17.63
C THR A 244 6.95 14.05 -18.79
N ALA A 245 8.27 14.20 -18.71
CA ALA A 245 9.03 14.82 -19.79
C ALA A 245 8.92 14.01 -21.09
N ALA A 246 8.96 12.68 -21.02
CA ALA A 246 8.73 11.81 -22.18
C ALA A 246 7.33 12.00 -22.79
N ILE A 247 6.27 12.10 -21.97
CA ILE A 247 4.92 12.43 -22.46
C ILE A 247 4.93 13.76 -23.21
N ILE A 248 5.59 14.79 -22.67
CA ILE A 248 5.66 16.11 -23.32
C ILE A 248 6.39 16.04 -24.67
N VAL A 249 7.47 15.25 -24.76
CA VAL A 249 8.20 15.04 -26.03
C VAL A 249 7.34 14.31 -27.05
N LEU A 250 6.70 13.23 -26.65
CA LEU A 250 5.99 12.32 -27.56
C LEU A 250 4.65 12.89 -28.06
N TRP A 251 3.95 13.67 -27.23
CA TRP A 251 2.62 14.15 -27.57
C TRP A 251 2.60 15.62 -28.01
N ARG A 252 2.46 15.85 -29.32
CA ARG A 252 2.30 17.22 -29.87
C ARG A 252 1.07 17.97 -29.35
N THR A 253 0.13 17.26 -28.70
CA THR A 253 -1.02 17.91 -28.03
C THR A 253 -0.59 18.81 -26.88
N CYS A 254 0.60 18.58 -26.32
CA CYS A 254 1.17 19.39 -25.23
C CYS A 254 1.67 20.76 -25.68
N SER A 255 1.69 21.05 -26.98
CA SER A 255 2.32 22.27 -27.52
C SER A 255 1.41 23.02 -28.50
N PRO A 256 1.40 24.37 -28.45
CA PRO A 256 0.80 25.18 -29.47
C PRO A 256 1.69 25.33 -30.70
N CYS A 257 2.95 24.89 -30.67
CA CYS A 257 3.93 25.06 -31.74
C CYS A 257 3.43 24.48 -33.05
N THR A 258 3.66 25.20 -34.15
CA THR A 258 3.27 24.79 -35.50
C THR A 258 4.29 23.84 -36.14
N SER A 259 5.60 24.07 -35.85
CA SER A 259 6.68 23.21 -36.32
C SER A 259 7.04 22.11 -35.32
N LEU A 260 7.55 21.00 -35.85
CA LEU A 260 8.06 19.89 -35.05
C LEU A 260 9.36 20.31 -34.32
N ASP A 261 10.23 21.03 -35.01
CA ASP A 261 11.52 21.48 -34.47
C ASP A 261 11.37 22.39 -33.26
N GLU A 262 10.42 23.31 -33.29
CA GLU A 262 10.13 24.14 -32.15
C GLU A 262 9.59 23.35 -30.95
N HIS A 263 8.68 22.39 -31.23
CA HIS A 263 8.16 21.49 -30.21
C HIS A 263 9.29 20.69 -29.56
N LEU A 264 10.13 20.05 -30.36
CA LEU A 264 11.26 19.26 -29.87
C LEU A 264 12.27 20.12 -29.13
N SER A 265 12.63 21.30 -29.66
CA SER A 265 13.56 22.23 -29.00
C SER A 265 13.08 22.62 -27.61
N ARG A 266 11.80 22.98 -27.45
CA ARG A 266 11.21 23.32 -26.15
C ARG A 266 11.16 22.13 -25.23
N SER A 267 10.75 20.95 -25.74
CA SER A 267 10.65 19.73 -24.96
C SER A 267 12.02 19.25 -24.47
N PHE A 268 13.06 19.29 -25.29
CA PHE A 268 14.42 18.93 -24.88
C PHE A 268 14.99 19.88 -23.83
N ARG A 269 14.66 21.16 -23.88
CA ARG A 269 15.04 22.11 -22.82
C ARG A 269 14.38 21.73 -21.49
N ILE A 270 13.09 21.37 -21.48
CA ILE A 270 12.39 20.88 -20.28
C ILE A 270 13.07 19.63 -19.77
N THR A 271 13.34 18.65 -20.63
CA THR A 271 13.99 17.39 -20.27
C THR A 271 15.38 17.63 -19.70
N GLY A 272 16.19 18.49 -20.35
CA GLY A 272 17.53 18.83 -19.83
C GLY A 272 17.51 19.45 -18.42
N TRP A 273 16.59 20.38 -18.17
CA TRP A 273 16.44 20.98 -16.84
C TRP A 273 15.83 20.00 -15.84
N ALA A 274 14.94 19.10 -16.27
CA ALA A 274 14.40 18.05 -15.43
C ALA A 274 15.50 17.07 -14.96
N VAL A 275 16.35 16.64 -15.90
CA VAL A 275 17.51 15.78 -15.60
C VAL A 275 18.48 16.50 -14.67
N LEU A 276 18.83 17.76 -14.98
CA LEU A 276 19.73 18.56 -14.13
C LEU A 276 19.20 18.70 -12.69
N GLY A 277 17.89 18.83 -12.53
CA GLY A 277 17.25 18.90 -11.21
C GLY A 277 17.21 17.57 -10.49
N ALA A 278 16.76 16.49 -11.16
CA ALA A 278 16.59 15.20 -10.53
C ALA A 278 17.91 14.44 -10.29
N ALA A 279 18.88 14.58 -11.20
CA ALA A 279 20.10 13.79 -11.22
C ALA A 279 20.93 13.89 -9.92
N PRO A 280 21.14 15.04 -9.27
CA PRO A 280 21.97 15.10 -8.08
C PRO A 280 21.50 14.17 -6.96
N PHE A 281 20.21 14.17 -6.66
CA PHE A 281 19.66 13.30 -5.62
C PHE A 281 19.52 11.85 -6.09
N MET A 282 19.14 11.62 -7.35
CA MET A 282 19.10 10.27 -7.92
C MET A 282 20.46 9.62 -7.90
N LEU A 283 21.50 10.34 -8.32
CA LEU A 283 22.88 9.83 -8.33
C LEU A 283 23.35 9.52 -6.90
N TYR A 284 23.09 10.42 -5.96
CA TYR A 284 23.38 10.19 -4.55
C TYR A 284 22.75 8.88 -4.08
N ARG A 285 21.44 8.69 -4.33
CA ARG A 285 20.73 7.48 -3.91
C ARG A 285 21.20 6.21 -4.64
N LEU A 286 21.56 6.30 -5.91
CA LEU A 286 22.13 5.17 -6.65
C LEU A 286 23.51 4.75 -6.12
N LEU A 287 24.26 5.67 -5.54
CA LEU A 287 25.57 5.38 -4.96
C LEU A 287 25.50 4.89 -3.51
N THR A 288 24.48 5.31 -2.74
CA THR A 288 24.38 5.00 -1.30
C THR A 288 23.36 3.92 -0.96
N ALA A 289 22.35 3.72 -1.81
CA ALA A 289 21.25 2.81 -1.56
C ALA A 289 21.33 1.58 -2.47
N TYR A 290 21.13 0.41 -1.87
CA TYR A 290 21.19 -0.86 -2.58
C TYR A 290 19.85 -1.56 -2.50
N GLN A 291 19.49 -2.25 -3.58
CA GLN A 291 18.32 -3.12 -3.62
C GLN A 291 18.81 -4.56 -3.81
N THR A 292 18.93 -5.29 -2.72
CA THR A 292 19.52 -6.64 -2.72
C THR A 292 18.61 -7.68 -2.05
N ASN A 293 17.44 -7.26 -1.57
CA ASN A 293 16.49 -8.17 -0.98
C ASN A 293 15.76 -8.98 -2.08
N PRO A 294 16.02 -10.30 -2.19
CA PRO A 294 15.44 -11.13 -3.22
C PRO A 294 13.92 -11.29 -3.07
N LEU A 295 13.40 -11.30 -1.84
CA LEU A 295 11.96 -11.34 -1.60
C LEU A 295 11.29 -10.03 -2.03
N HIS A 296 11.93 -8.90 -1.78
CA HIS A 296 11.41 -7.61 -2.21
C HIS A 296 11.32 -7.53 -3.73
N GLU A 297 12.32 -8.02 -4.44
CA GLU A 297 12.30 -8.11 -5.90
C GLU A 297 11.18 -9.01 -6.40
N GLN A 298 10.96 -10.18 -5.79
CA GLN A 298 9.88 -11.09 -6.14
C GLN A 298 8.51 -10.49 -5.81
N VAL A 299 8.33 -9.90 -4.64
CA VAL A 299 7.09 -9.24 -4.23
C VAL A 299 6.81 -8.04 -5.11
N GLN A 300 7.80 -7.23 -5.43
CA GLN A 300 7.66 -6.09 -6.34
C GLN A 300 7.36 -6.56 -7.76
N SER A 301 8.05 -7.57 -8.27
CA SER A 301 7.75 -8.16 -9.58
C SER A 301 6.33 -8.72 -9.63
N ALA A 302 5.92 -9.44 -8.60
CA ALA A 302 4.55 -9.91 -8.45
C ALA A 302 3.56 -8.75 -8.34
N MET A 303 3.85 -7.71 -7.57
CA MET A 303 3.02 -6.50 -7.46
C MET A 303 2.93 -5.72 -8.76
N TYR A 304 4.00 -5.64 -9.54
CA TYR A 304 4.01 -4.94 -10.82
C TYR A 304 3.34 -5.71 -11.96
N LEU A 305 3.31 -7.03 -11.86
CA LEU A 305 2.73 -7.92 -12.86
C LEU A 305 1.35 -8.44 -12.48
N THR A 306 0.98 -8.33 -11.19
CA THR A 306 -0.31 -8.82 -10.70
C THR A 306 -1.36 -7.71 -10.67
N ASP A 307 -2.56 -8.15 -10.55
CA ASP A 307 -3.82 -7.46 -10.48
C ASP A 307 -4.00 -6.40 -9.42
N LYS A 308 -3.27 -6.50 -8.33
CA LYS A 308 -3.46 -5.60 -7.19
C LYS A 308 -3.20 -4.15 -7.59
N TRP A 309 -2.30 -3.95 -8.56
CA TRP A 309 -1.87 -2.63 -9.03
C TRP A 309 -2.16 -2.38 -10.51
N PHE A 310 -2.43 -3.42 -11.30
CA PHE A 310 -2.70 -3.30 -12.73
C PHE A 310 -4.13 -3.65 -13.04
N VAL A 311 -4.82 -2.68 -13.54
CA VAL A 311 -6.20 -2.84 -13.97
C VAL A 311 -6.19 -3.50 -15.36
N SER A 312 -6.05 -4.81 -15.38
CA SER A 312 -6.16 -5.60 -16.60
C SER A 312 -7.61 -5.86 -17.02
N ASP A 313 -8.55 -5.61 -16.10
CA ASP A 313 -9.99 -5.73 -16.33
C ASP A 313 -10.58 -4.36 -16.69
N PRO A 314 -11.23 -4.19 -17.87
CA PRO A 314 -11.88 -2.94 -18.24
C PRO A 314 -12.93 -2.46 -17.23
N PHE A 315 -13.61 -3.37 -16.55
CA PHE A 315 -14.59 -3.00 -15.50
C PHE A 315 -13.90 -2.54 -14.22
N ARG A 316 -12.78 -3.16 -13.86
CA ARG A 316 -11.94 -2.66 -12.77
C ARG A 316 -11.31 -1.31 -13.12
N LEU A 317 -10.88 -1.12 -14.38
CA LEU A 317 -10.40 0.17 -14.83
C LEU A 317 -11.47 1.24 -14.68
N LEU A 318 -12.71 0.96 -15.08
CA LEU A 318 -13.83 1.89 -14.88
C LEU A 318 -14.15 2.11 -13.41
N HIS A 319 -14.15 1.06 -12.60
CA HIS A 319 -14.30 1.17 -11.16
C HIS A 319 -13.17 1.99 -10.52
N PHE A 320 -11.94 1.75 -10.94
CA PHE A 320 -10.75 2.43 -10.47
C PHE A 320 -10.70 3.91 -10.86
N LEU A 321 -11.06 4.25 -12.10
CA LEU A 321 -11.20 5.63 -12.56
C LEU A 321 -12.38 6.34 -11.89
N GLY A 322 -13.38 5.57 -11.49
CA GLY A 322 -14.58 6.08 -10.87
C GLY A 322 -15.35 7.10 -11.73
N PRO A 323 -16.33 7.79 -11.16
CA PRO A 323 -17.11 8.79 -11.86
C PRO A 323 -16.27 9.94 -12.43
N LEU A 324 -15.17 10.28 -11.74
CA LEU A 324 -14.28 11.35 -12.15
C LEU A 324 -13.48 10.99 -13.40
N GLY A 325 -12.98 9.75 -13.46
CA GLY A 325 -12.30 9.23 -14.65
C GLY A 325 -13.22 9.16 -15.85
N PHE A 326 -14.44 8.68 -15.65
CA PHE A 326 -15.46 8.68 -16.71
C PHE A 326 -15.75 10.11 -17.20
N ALA A 327 -15.94 11.06 -16.28
CA ALA A 327 -16.13 12.46 -16.61
C ALA A 327 -14.92 13.03 -17.41
N ALA A 328 -13.69 12.69 -17.02
CA ALA A 328 -12.49 13.13 -17.72
C ALA A 328 -12.41 12.57 -19.15
N ILE A 329 -12.74 11.30 -19.36
CA ILE A 329 -12.81 10.67 -20.69
C ILE A 329 -13.82 11.39 -21.57
N VAL A 330 -15.03 11.61 -21.07
CA VAL A 330 -16.09 12.34 -21.78
C VAL A 330 -15.67 13.77 -22.12
N CYS A 331 -14.84 14.41 -21.29
CA CYS A 331 -14.32 15.74 -21.53
C CYS A 331 -13.33 15.84 -22.71
N ILE A 332 -12.71 14.73 -23.15
CA ILE A 332 -11.70 14.75 -24.23
C ILE A 332 -12.29 15.38 -25.51
N GLY A 333 -13.45 14.90 -25.97
CA GLY A 333 -14.08 15.39 -27.20
C GLY A 333 -14.34 16.91 -27.19
N PRO A 334 -15.14 17.43 -26.24
CA PRO A 334 -15.43 18.86 -26.15
C PRO A 334 -14.19 19.75 -25.96
N LEU A 335 -13.17 19.25 -25.26
CA LEU A 335 -11.96 20.01 -24.95
C LEU A 335 -10.85 19.85 -26.01
N TRP A 336 -10.99 18.90 -26.94
CA TRP A 336 -9.95 18.64 -27.95
C TRP A 336 -9.52 19.88 -28.73
N ARG A 337 -10.49 20.74 -29.09
CA ARG A 337 -10.21 21.98 -29.84
C ARG A 337 -9.40 22.99 -29.00
N LEU A 338 -9.45 22.89 -27.67
CA LEU A 338 -8.80 23.83 -26.76
C LEU A 338 -7.39 23.37 -26.35
N ARG A 339 -6.97 22.16 -26.75
CA ARG A 339 -5.67 21.58 -26.37
C ARG A 339 -4.45 22.47 -26.69
N LYS A 340 -4.54 23.24 -27.78
CA LYS A 340 -3.48 24.15 -28.20
C LYS A 340 -3.50 25.52 -27.52
N SER A 341 -4.64 25.95 -27.00
CA SER A 341 -4.82 27.28 -26.41
C SER A 341 -4.73 27.30 -24.89
N VAL A 342 -4.96 26.13 -24.24
CA VAL A 342 -4.94 25.98 -22.78
C VAL A 342 -3.87 24.97 -22.38
N PRO A 343 -2.81 25.40 -21.70
CA PRO A 343 -1.62 24.59 -21.45
C PRO A 343 -1.92 23.22 -20.82
N GLY A 344 -2.74 23.20 -19.78
CA GLY A 344 -3.03 21.97 -19.04
C GLY A 344 -3.98 21.02 -19.75
N VAL A 345 -4.82 21.51 -20.67
CA VAL A 345 -5.77 20.65 -21.40
C VAL A 345 -5.04 19.71 -22.36
N GLY A 346 -4.04 20.23 -23.09
CA GLY A 346 -3.23 19.42 -24.00
C GLY A 346 -2.45 18.33 -23.28
N TYR A 347 -1.81 18.68 -22.16
CA TYR A 347 -1.09 17.73 -21.32
C TYR A 347 -2.04 16.69 -20.68
N ALA A 348 -3.15 17.13 -20.08
CA ALA A 348 -4.10 16.26 -19.42
C ALA A 348 -4.70 15.22 -20.39
N ILE A 349 -4.98 15.61 -21.64
CA ILE A 349 -5.42 14.67 -22.68
C ILE A 349 -4.30 13.66 -23.00
N ALA A 350 -3.06 14.13 -23.18
CA ALA A 350 -1.91 13.27 -23.46
C ALA A 350 -1.67 12.26 -22.34
N ALA A 351 -1.68 12.72 -21.08
CA ALA A 351 -1.48 11.87 -19.90
C ALA A 351 -2.60 10.83 -19.77
N LEU A 352 -3.87 11.24 -19.94
CA LEU A 352 -5.00 10.32 -19.91
C LEU A 352 -4.96 9.27 -21.02
N LEU A 353 -4.63 9.67 -22.24
CA LEU A 353 -4.47 8.72 -23.34
C LEU A 353 -3.31 7.77 -23.11
N THR A 354 -2.16 8.26 -22.64
CA THR A 354 -1.01 7.42 -22.26
C THR A 354 -1.43 6.40 -21.19
N PHE A 355 -2.14 6.84 -20.14
CA PHE A 355 -2.67 5.96 -19.13
C PHE A 355 -3.60 4.89 -19.71
N LEU A 356 -4.61 5.28 -20.48
CA LEU A 356 -5.57 4.35 -21.08
C LEU A 356 -4.89 3.35 -22.01
N ILE A 357 -3.98 3.80 -22.88
CA ILE A 357 -3.24 2.93 -23.79
C ILE A 357 -2.42 1.92 -23.00
N THR A 358 -1.65 2.37 -22.00
CA THR A 358 -0.79 1.48 -21.22
C THR A 358 -1.58 0.50 -20.34
N GLN A 359 -2.79 0.85 -19.90
CA GLN A 359 -3.63 -0.06 -19.11
C GLN A 359 -4.45 -1.01 -19.98
N LEU A 360 -4.93 -0.57 -21.16
CA LEU A 360 -5.80 -1.36 -22.02
C LEU A 360 -5.05 -2.29 -23.01
N VAL A 361 -3.74 -2.10 -23.19
CA VAL A 361 -2.93 -2.95 -24.09
C VAL A 361 -2.27 -4.05 -23.26
N PRO A 362 -2.88 -5.24 -23.12
CA PRO A 362 -2.42 -6.26 -22.18
C PRO A 362 -1.34 -7.18 -22.75
N PHE A 363 -0.81 -6.91 -23.94
CA PHE A 363 -0.16 -7.94 -24.76
C PHE A 363 1.35 -8.04 -24.65
N VAL A 364 2.01 -7.18 -23.85
CA VAL A 364 3.46 -7.23 -23.73
C VAL A 364 3.85 -7.60 -22.31
N THR A 365 4.34 -8.81 -22.13
CA THR A 365 4.73 -9.37 -20.82
C THR A 365 6.18 -9.07 -20.44
N THR A 366 6.76 -8.02 -20.97
CA THR A 366 8.14 -7.65 -20.63
C THR A 366 8.21 -6.84 -19.34
N PRO A 367 9.27 -7.00 -18.52
CA PRO A 367 9.47 -6.16 -17.33
C PRO A 367 9.44 -4.66 -17.62
N LEU A 368 9.96 -4.25 -18.78
CA LEU A 368 9.92 -2.85 -19.23
C LEU A 368 8.49 -2.35 -19.40
N TYR A 369 7.62 -3.15 -20.00
CA TYR A 369 6.21 -2.77 -20.15
C TYR A 369 5.49 -2.71 -18.82
N GLY A 370 5.77 -3.63 -17.91
CA GLY A 370 5.28 -3.59 -16.53
C GLY A 370 5.68 -2.30 -15.82
N ALA A 371 6.94 -1.89 -15.96
CA ALA A 371 7.43 -0.62 -15.42
C ALA A 371 6.73 0.59 -16.04
N ILE A 372 6.51 0.63 -17.35
CA ILE A 372 5.78 1.72 -18.04
C ILE A 372 4.33 1.77 -17.56
N ARG A 373 3.65 0.65 -17.43
CA ARG A 373 2.28 0.58 -16.88
C ARG A 373 2.23 1.15 -15.47
N TYR A 374 3.15 0.71 -14.62
CA TYR A 374 3.25 1.18 -13.25
C TYR A 374 3.51 2.70 -13.17
N LEU A 375 4.43 3.22 -13.97
CA LEU A 375 4.71 4.65 -14.04
C LEU A 375 3.50 5.44 -14.54
N ALA A 376 2.80 4.95 -15.55
CA ALA A 376 1.57 5.58 -16.04
C ALA A 376 0.47 5.61 -14.97
N PHE A 377 0.37 4.53 -14.18
CA PHE A 377 -0.52 4.44 -13.03
C PHE A 377 -0.12 5.42 -11.91
N ARG A 378 1.17 5.47 -11.58
CA ARG A 378 1.72 6.35 -10.52
C ARG A 378 1.88 7.80 -10.95
N LEU A 379 1.89 8.10 -12.25
CA LEU A 379 1.89 9.48 -12.75
C LEU A 379 0.65 10.24 -12.31
N ASP A 380 -0.14 9.53 -11.59
CA ASP A 380 -1.34 10.01 -11.02
C ASP A 380 -2.27 10.54 -12.12
N PRO A 381 -3.23 9.77 -12.55
CA PRO A 381 -4.27 10.27 -13.42
C PRO A 381 -4.99 11.48 -12.83
N MET A 382 -4.57 11.94 -11.61
CA MET A 382 -5.07 13.11 -10.95
C MET A 382 -5.07 14.33 -11.86
N VAL A 383 -3.97 14.61 -12.58
CA VAL A 383 -3.92 15.81 -13.43
C VAL A 383 -5.03 15.81 -14.46
N PRO A 384 -5.20 14.77 -15.31
CA PRO A 384 -6.31 14.74 -16.24
C PRO A 384 -7.68 14.66 -15.55
N LEU A 385 -7.79 13.92 -14.44
CA LEU A 385 -9.06 13.73 -13.75
C LEU A 385 -9.60 15.02 -13.14
N TYR A 386 -8.74 15.90 -12.63
CA TYR A 386 -9.16 17.16 -12.03
C TYR A 386 -9.22 18.31 -13.03
N ILE A 387 -8.23 18.38 -13.93
CA ILE A 387 -8.09 19.51 -14.86
C ILE A 387 -9.19 19.53 -15.93
N LEU A 388 -9.49 18.37 -16.54
CA LEU A 388 -10.46 18.31 -17.63
C LEU A 388 -11.89 18.62 -17.16
N PRO A 389 -12.45 17.95 -16.12
CA PRO A 389 -13.77 18.27 -15.62
C PRO A 389 -13.87 19.69 -15.06
N ALA A 390 -12.87 20.14 -14.29
CA ALA A 390 -12.88 21.48 -13.72
C ALA A 390 -12.95 22.58 -14.80
N PHE A 391 -12.19 22.39 -15.87
CA PHE A 391 -12.19 23.36 -16.97
C PHE A 391 -13.51 23.34 -17.76
N LEU A 392 -14.06 22.16 -18.01
CA LEU A 392 -15.35 22.03 -18.70
C LEU A 392 -16.47 22.70 -17.91
N LEU A 393 -16.53 22.46 -16.60
CA LEU A 393 -17.51 23.05 -15.69
C LEU A 393 -17.44 24.59 -15.66
N ALA A 394 -16.23 25.11 -15.54
CA ALA A 394 -16.03 26.56 -15.47
C ALA A 394 -16.43 27.29 -16.78
N ARG A 395 -16.30 26.65 -17.93
CA ARG A 395 -16.62 27.23 -19.24
C ARG A 395 -18.08 27.08 -19.68
N ARG A 396 -18.91 26.32 -18.96
CA ARG A 396 -20.32 26.11 -19.30
C ARG A 396 -20.48 25.64 -20.76
N PRO A 397 -20.20 24.37 -21.03
CA PRO A 397 -20.29 23.85 -22.41
C PRO A 397 -21.71 24.01 -22.93
N ARG A 398 -21.84 24.37 -24.21
CA ARG A 398 -23.13 24.48 -24.90
C ARG A 398 -23.76 23.11 -25.18
N ALA A 399 -22.98 22.02 -25.08
CA ALA A 399 -23.46 20.67 -25.33
C ALA A 399 -24.22 20.11 -24.11
N PRO A 400 -25.51 19.79 -24.23
CA PRO A 400 -26.34 19.32 -23.10
C PRO A 400 -25.82 17.98 -22.54
N VAL A 401 -25.39 17.06 -23.36
CA VAL A 401 -24.85 15.74 -22.95
C VAL A 401 -23.62 15.89 -22.06
N ALA A 402 -22.68 16.76 -22.43
CA ALA A 402 -21.48 16.99 -21.61
C ALA A 402 -21.81 17.64 -20.26
N ARG A 403 -22.86 18.48 -20.17
CA ARG A 403 -23.32 19.04 -18.89
C ARG A 403 -23.92 17.98 -18.00
N VAL A 404 -24.75 17.11 -18.56
CA VAL A 404 -25.41 16.02 -17.81
C VAL A 404 -24.35 15.04 -17.31
N ALA A 405 -23.40 14.62 -18.15
CA ALA A 405 -22.34 13.70 -17.75
C ALA A 405 -21.46 14.29 -16.64
N VAL A 406 -21.10 15.57 -16.73
CA VAL A 406 -20.31 16.26 -15.70
C VAL A 406 -21.14 16.52 -14.43
N ALA A 407 -22.43 16.85 -14.56
CA ALA A 407 -23.33 16.98 -13.42
C ALA A 407 -23.52 15.65 -12.68
N ILE A 408 -23.71 14.55 -13.41
CA ILE A 408 -23.78 13.20 -12.83
C ILE A 408 -22.46 12.83 -12.15
N GLY A 409 -21.33 13.09 -12.79
CA GLY A 409 -20.00 12.85 -12.20
C GLY A 409 -19.80 13.65 -10.92
N LEU A 410 -20.23 14.92 -10.89
CA LEU A 410 -20.19 15.75 -9.69
C LEU A 410 -21.17 15.28 -8.60
N LEU A 411 -22.39 14.93 -8.97
CA LEU A 411 -23.37 14.40 -8.02
C LEU A 411 -22.88 13.10 -7.40
N ALA A 412 -22.34 12.20 -8.22
CA ALA A 412 -21.75 10.96 -7.75
C ALA A 412 -20.52 11.15 -6.86
N MET A 413 -19.85 12.29 -6.95
CA MET A 413 -18.74 12.67 -6.07
C MET A 413 -19.20 13.43 -4.83
N VAL A 414 -20.18 14.30 -4.97
CA VAL A 414 -20.70 15.15 -3.89
C VAL A 414 -21.55 14.33 -2.91
N VAL A 415 -22.31 13.36 -3.40
CA VAL A 415 -23.18 12.52 -2.54
C VAL A 415 -22.38 11.66 -1.55
N PRO A 416 -21.32 10.96 -1.94
CA PRO A 416 -20.41 10.31 -0.98
C PRO A 416 -19.69 11.29 -0.04
N LEU A 417 -19.36 12.48 -0.53
CA LEU A 417 -18.73 13.55 0.23
C LEU A 417 -19.56 14.02 1.41
N PHE A 418 -20.84 14.31 1.17
CA PHE A 418 -21.74 14.72 2.23
C PHE A 418 -22.10 13.56 3.17
N GLY A 419 -22.03 12.30 2.68
CA GLY A 419 -22.30 11.13 3.51
C GLY A 419 -21.10 10.65 4.34
N HIS A 420 -19.88 10.76 3.84
CA HIS A 420 -18.72 10.07 4.44
C HIS A 420 -17.57 10.96 4.94
N THR A 421 -17.32 12.12 4.38
CA THR A 421 -16.03 12.80 4.64
C THR A 421 -16.11 14.10 5.41
N ALA A 422 -17.09 14.94 5.17
CA ALA A 422 -17.15 16.25 5.83
C ALA A 422 -17.69 16.19 7.26
N PHE A 423 -18.59 15.25 7.53
CA PHE A 423 -19.25 15.09 8.84
C PHE A 423 -18.80 13.84 9.61
N SER A 424 -18.36 12.80 8.90
CA SER A 424 -17.89 11.57 9.55
C SER A 424 -16.44 11.60 9.96
N SER A 425 -15.60 12.48 9.40
CA SER A 425 -14.19 12.55 9.82
C SER A 425 -14.05 12.90 11.29
N GLY A 426 -14.79 13.86 11.80
CA GLY A 426 -14.78 14.19 13.22
C GLY A 426 -15.45 13.13 14.10
N ALA A 427 -16.52 12.48 13.62
CA ALA A 427 -17.21 11.42 14.36
C ALA A 427 -16.40 10.11 14.30
N LEU A 428 -15.86 9.75 13.12
CA LEU A 428 -14.98 8.59 12.96
C LEU A 428 -13.69 8.74 13.74
N GLU A 429 -13.12 9.93 13.77
CA GLU A 429 -11.93 10.24 14.55
C GLU A 429 -12.21 10.24 16.05
N ALA A 430 -13.36 10.74 16.48
CA ALA A 430 -13.82 10.64 17.87
C ALA A 430 -14.08 9.18 18.26
N GLU A 431 -14.60 8.37 17.36
CA GLU A 431 -14.79 6.94 17.56
C GLU A 431 -13.45 6.18 17.59
N ARG A 432 -12.51 6.49 16.72
CA ARG A 432 -11.14 5.98 16.74
C ARG A 432 -10.37 6.38 17.98
N ARG A 433 -10.54 7.60 18.49
CA ARG A 433 -9.94 8.05 19.76
C ARG A 433 -10.60 7.39 20.97
N ARG A 434 -11.89 7.08 20.90
CA ARG A 434 -12.62 6.37 21.98
C ARG A 434 -12.33 4.88 22.02
N SER A 435 -12.01 4.31 20.87
CA SER A 435 -11.66 2.91 20.73
C SER A 435 -10.37 2.79 19.90
N PRO A 436 -9.21 3.17 20.46
CA PRO A 436 -7.96 2.76 19.84
C PRO A 436 -8.01 1.24 19.76
N ASP A 437 -7.69 0.68 18.60
CA ASP A 437 -7.68 -0.75 18.38
C ASP A 437 -6.98 -1.43 19.56
N ARG A 438 -7.59 -2.47 20.11
CA ARG A 438 -7.11 -3.12 21.36
C ARG A 438 -5.63 -3.46 21.32
N TRP A 439 -5.14 -3.89 20.16
CA TRP A 439 -3.76 -4.23 19.93
C TRP A 439 -2.79 -3.03 19.95
N ALA A 440 -3.22 -1.84 19.54
CA ALA A 440 -2.38 -0.62 19.61
C ALA A 440 -2.15 -0.17 21.07
N ARG A 441 -3.12 -0.37 21.96
CA ARG A 441 -2.96 -0.04 23.38
C ARG A 441 -1.86 -0.86 24.03
N GLY A 442 -1.82 -2.16 23.77
CA GLY A 442 -0.76 -3.03 24.27
C GLY A 442 0.64 -2.60 23.81
N LEU A 443 0.76 -2.11 22.57
CA LEU A 443 2.04 -1.59 22.06
C LEU A 443 2.49 -0.29 22.76
N TYR A 444 1.58 0.61 23.10
CA TYR A 444 1.92 1.80 23.91
C TYR A 444 2.42 1.42 25.31
N GLN A 445 1.81 0.42 25.93
CA GLN A 445 2.30 -0.09 27.22
C GLN A 445 3.65 -0.78 27.07
N LEU A 446 3.82 -1.54 25.99
CA LEU A 446 5.08 -2.19 25.67
C LEU A 446 6.24 -1.19 25.54
N ALA A 447 5.97 0.00 24.99
CA ALA A 447 6.99 1.04 24.77
C ALA A 447 7.75 1.46 26.04
N THR A 448 7.15 1.28 27.21
CA THR A 448 7.76 1.59 28.51
C THR A 448 8.12 0.35 29.32
N ALA A 449 7.82 -0.84 28.81
CA ALA A 449 7.98 -2.10 29.54
C ALA A 449 9.42 -2.65 29.51
N LEU A 450 10.18 -2.31 28.43
CA LEU A 450 11.52 -2.85 28.20
C LEU A 450 12.54 -1.70 28.08
N PRO A 451 13.83 -1.98 28.29
CA PRO A 451 14.88 -1.02 28.04
C PRO A 451 14.92 -0.58 26.55
N PRO A 452 15.14 0.70 26.27
CA PRO A 452 15.33 1.16 24.87
C PRO A 452 16.47 0.40 24.18
N GLY A 453 16.28 0.07 22.90
CA GLY A 453 17.23 -0.72 22.13
C GLY A 453 17.15 -2.22 22.33
N SER A 454 16.20 -2.72 23.17
CA SER A 454 15.93 -4.16 23.25
C SER A 454 15.61 -4.75 21.87
N VAL A 455 16.06 -5.99 21.64
CA VAL A 455 15.69 -6.75 20.44
C VAL A 455 14.58 -7.72 20.79
N VAL A 456 13.48 -7.65 20.07
CA VAL A 456 12.25 -8.41 20.35
C VAL A 456 11.95 -9.38 19.20
N ALA A 457 11.70 -10.64 19.54
CA ALA A 457 11.13 -11.63 18.61
C ALA A 457 9.61 -11.69 18.79
N SER A 458 8.87 -11.61 17.70
CA SER A 458 7.42 -11.75 17.66
C SER A 458 6.98 -12.15 16.25
N ASP A 459 5.67 -12.29 16.04
CA ASP A 459 5.13 -12.44 14.68
C ASP A 459 5.42 -11.20 13.82
N PRO A 460 5.46 -11.34 12.48
CA PRO A 460 5.84 -10.24 11.60
C PRO A 460 4.93 -9.01 11.71
N VAL A 461 3.63 -9.18 11.99
CA VAL A 461 2.67 -8.07 12.10
C VAL A 461 2.95 -7.27 13.37
N THR A 462 3.02 -7.94 14.50
CA THR A 462 3.33 -7.31 15.79
C THR A 462 4.71 -6.65 15.75
N SER A 463 5.71 -7.33 15.18
CA SER A 463 7.07 -6.81 14.98
C SER A 463 7.10 -5.55 14.13
N TYR A 464 6.38 -5.54 13.01
CA TYR A 464 6.28 -4.38 12.14
C TYR A 464 5.74 -3.15 12.90
N MET A 465 4.73 -3.36 13.70
CA MET A 465 4.10 -2.29 14.44
C MET A 465 4.98 -1.75 15.58
N MET A 466 5.76 -2.62 16.22
CA MET A 466 6.68 -2.20 17.29
C MET A 466 7.61 -1.07 16.84
N SER A 467 8.05 -1.06 15.60
CA SER A 467 8.97 -0.05 15.06
C SER A 467 8.45 1.40 15.18
N ALA A 468 7.13 1.59 15.10
CA ALA A 468 6.50 2.91 15.19
C ALA A 468 6.12 3.31 16.61
N PHE A 469 5.81 2.33 17.47
CA PHE A 469 5.25 2.56 18.80
C PHE A 469 6.28 2.43 19.91
N THR A 470 7.40 1.75 19.66
CA THR A 470 8.37 1.39 20.68
C THR A 470 9.80 1.77 20.28
N PRO A 471 10.70 2.00 21.25
CA PRO A 471 12.11 2.25 20.95
C PRO A 471 12.91 0.94 20.80
N TYR A 472 12.31 -0.12 20.28
CA TYR A 472 12.91 -1.45 20.20
C TYR A 472 13.21 -1.85 18.78
N TYR A 473 14.15 -2.78 18.65
CA TYR A 473 14.42 -3.49 17.42
C TYR A 473 13.65 -4.81 17.38
N VAL A 474 13.46 -5.35 16.19
CA VAL A 474 12.75 -6.61 15.95
C VAL A 474 13.61 -7.58 15.17
N VAL A 475 13.29 -8.87 15.23
CA VAL A 475 13.99 -9.91 14.47
C VAL A 475 13.52 -9.91 13.02
N CYS A 476 12.22 -9.79 12.79
CA CYS A 476 11.62 -9.76 11.45
C CYS A 476 10.60 -8.64 11.33
N THR A 477 10.20 -8.35 10.11
CA THR A 477 9.07 -7.48 9.78
C THR A 477 8.30 -8.08 8.61
N LEU A 478 7.22 -7.45 8.18
CA LEU A 478 6.47 -7.86 7.00
C LEU A 478 7.38 -7.85 5.76
N ASP A 479 7.31 -8.88 4.92
CA ASP A 479 8.13 -9.04 3.73
C ASP A 479 8.06 -7.83 2.79
N GLN A 480 6.84 -7.30 2.56
CA GLN A 480 6.62 -6.13 1.72
C GLN A 480 7.18 -4.83 2.29
N HIS A 481 7.41 -4.76 3.60
CA HIS A 481 7.93 -3.59 4.31
C HIS A 481 9.39 -3.78 4.77
N ALA A 482 9.93 -4.99 4.63
CA ALA A 482 11.32 -5.24 4.90
C ALA A 482 12.23 -4.31 4.07
N PRO A 483 13.37 -3.86 4.61
CA PRO A 483 14.27 -3.01 3.88
C PRO A 483 14.72 -3.66 2.56
N PRO A 484 14.70 -2.94 1.43
CA PRO A 484 15.08 -3.50 0.13
C PRO A 484 16.57 -3.84 0.05
N ASN A 485 17.37 -3.34 0.97
CA ASN A 485 18.80 -3.58 1.10
C ASN A 485 19.13 -4.74 2.07
N ASP A 486 18.16 -5.40 2.69
CA ASP A 486 18.38 -6.53 3.59
C ASP A 486 18.39 -7.86 2.81
N THR A 487 19.52 -8.55 2.77
CA THR A 487 19.64 -9.86 2.14
C THR A 487 19.12 -11.01 3.00
N ARG A 488 18.87 -10.78 4.28
CA ARG A 488 18.52 -11.79 5.28
C ARG A 488 17.02 -11.82 5.64
N VAL A 489 16.16 -11.18 4.87
CA VAL A 489 14.73 -11.04 5.20
C VAL A 489 14.07 -12.40 5.42
N GLU A 490 14.29 -13.35 4.52
CA GLU A 490 13.72 -14.70 4.63
C GLU A 490 14.28 -15.45 5.84
N GLU A 491 15.58 -15.39 6.08
CA GLU A 491 16.24 -15.95 7.25
C GLU A 491 15.67 -15.38 8.55
N ARG A 492 15.48 -14.06 8.62
CA ARG A 492 14.90 -13.37 9.78
C ARG A 492 13.46 -13.80 10.04
N MET A 493 12.65 -13.89 8.98
CA MET A 493 11.25 -14.32 9.10
C MET A 493 11.15 -15.74 9.61
N ASN A 494 12.00 -16.64 9.12
CA ASN A 494 12.07 -18.02 9.59
C ASN A 494 12.62 -18.08 11.03
N ALA A 495 13.67 -17.32 11.35
CA ALA A 495 14.20 -17.27 12.71
C ALA A 495 13.16 -16.78 13.71
N ALA A 496 12.40 -15.74 13.40
CA ALA A 496 11.33 -15.25 14.27
C ALA A 496 10.22 -16.30 14.43
N ARG A 497 9.80 -16.98 13.35
CA ARG A 497 8.85 -18.09 13.40
C ARG A 497 9.35 -19.19 14.33
N ASP A 498 10.57 -19.64 14.14
CA ASP A 498 11.12 -20.77 14.89
C ASP A 498 11.38 -20.43 16.36
N ILE A 499 11.71 -19.16 16.69
CA ILE A 499 11.80 -18.69 18.07
C ILE A 499 10.44 -18.78 18.77
N VAL A 500 9.36 -18.35 18.13
CA VAL A 500 8.03 -18.36 18.75
C VAL A 500 7.30 -19.70 18.62
N SER A 501 7.70 -20.55 17.67
CA SER A 501 7.04 -21.83 17.42
C SER A 501 7.15 -22.81 18.60
N PRO A 502 6.05 -23.38 19.08
CA PRO A 502 6.08 -24.42 20.12
C PRO A 502 6.73 -25.73 19.65
N TYR A 503 6.97 -25.89 18.37
CA TYR A 503 7.49 -27.12 17.75
C TYR A 503 9.01 -27.11 17.55
N THR A 504 9.66 -25.97 17.68
CA THR A 504 11.12 -25.84 17.61
C THR A 504 11.79 -26.30 18.90
N SER A 505 12.90 -27.03 18.79
CA SER A 505 13.63 -27.50 19.97
C SER A 505 14.16 -26.33 20.83
N ALA A 506 14.26 -26.51 22.15
CA ALA A 506 14.82 -25.51 23.05
C ALA A 506 16.25 -25.09 22.63
N ARG A 507 17.06 -26.08 22.16
CA ARG A 507 18.41 -25.82 21.67
C ARG A 507 18.45 -24.92 20.45
N ASP A 508 17.58 -25.17 19.48
CA ASP A 508 17.52 -24.34 18.28
C ASP A 508 16.99 -22.95 18.58
N LYS A 509 16.00 -22.83 19.50
CA LYS A 509 15.53 -21.54 19.99
C LYS A 509 16.66 -20.72 20.61
N ASP A 510 17.44 -21.34 21.54
CA ASP A 510 18.55 -20.65 22.19
C ASP A 510 19.59 -20.19 21.17
N ARG A 511 19.92 -21.03 20.21
CA ARG A 511 20.83 -20.67 19.10
C ARG A 511 20.31 -19.47 18.31
N LEU A 512 19.04 -19.51 17.86
CA LEU A 512 18.43 -18.44 17.07
C LEU A 512 18.30 -17.14 17.86
N ILE A 513 17.96 -17.21 19.15
CA ILE A 513 17.89 -16.07 20.05
C ILE A 513 19.26 -15.38 20.18
N ARG A 514 20.34 -16.17 20.35
CA ARG A 514 21.71 -15.63 20.43
C ARG A 514 22.17 -15.02 19.09
N GLU A 515 21.96 -15.72 17.97
CA GLU A 515 22.34 -15.26 16.63
C GLU A 515 21.65 -13.95 16.24
N ASN A 516 20.39 -13.75 16.70
CA ASN A 516 19.62 -12.55 16.41
C ASN A 516 19.63 -11.51 17.54
N LEU A 517 20.47 -11.70 18.58
CA LEU A 517 20.60 -10.79 19.73
C LEU A 517 19.29 -10.53 20.47
N VAL A 518 18.37 -11.49 20.46
CA VAL A 518 17.04 -11.34 21.09
C VAL A 518 17.16 -11.27 22.60
N SER A 519 16.60 -10.23 23.18
CA SER A 519 16.50 -10.04 24.63
C SER A 519 15.12 -10.40 25.19
N HIS A 520 14.10 -10.29 24.35
CA HIS A 520 12.71 -10.52 24.75
C HIS A 520 11.92 -11.20 23.62
N VAL A 521 10.91 -11.97 24.02
CA VAL A 521 9.92 -12.55 23.12
C VAL A 521 8.56 -11.96 23.47
N VAL A 522 7.79 -11.55 22.46
CA VAL A 522 6.45 -11.00 22.64
C VAL A 522 5.45 -11.88 21.88
N ILE A 523 4.46 -12.36 22.60
CA ILE A 523 3.35 -13.13 22.03
C ILE A 523 2.09 -12.26 22.05
N ASN A 524 1.51 -12.05 20.88
CA ASN A 524 0.29 -11.27 20.69
C ASN A 524 -0.88 -12.20 20.35
N LYS A 525 -1.82 -12.38 21.28
CA LYS A 525 -3.05 -13.16 21.08
C LYS A 525 -4.26 -12.32 20.65
N ALA A 526 -4.08 -11.01 20.51
CA ALA A 526 -5.14 -10.09 20.12
C ALA A 526 -5.17 -9.80 18.62
N LEU A 527 -4.29 -10.41 17.81
CA LEU A 527 -4.30 -10.23 16.35
C LEU A 527 -5.62 -10.71 15.77
N PRO A 528 -6.29 -9.91 14.92
CA PRO A 528 -7.48 -10.37 14.22
C PRO A 528 -7.12 -11.47 13.23
N PRO A 529 -7.98 -12.50 13.09
CA PRO A 529 -7.72 -13.63 12.19
C PRO A 529 -7.68 -13.25 10.71
N ASP A 530 -8.21 -12.11 10.34
CA ASP A 530 -8.36 -11.66 8.93
C ASP A 530 -7.09 -10.96 8.39
N LEU A 531 -6.06 -10.75 9.22
CA LEU A 531 -4.79 -10.13 8.79
C LEU A 531 -3.88 -11.07 8.02
N ILE A 532 -4.31 -12.27 7.76
CA ILE A 532 -3.54 -13.30 7.06
C ILE A 532 -3.46 -12.98 5.58
N LEU A 533 -2.34 -12.51 5.09
CA LEU A 533 -2.34 -12.30 3.65
C LEU A 533 -1.10 -12.82 2.91
N ASN A 534 0.11 -12.59 3.35
CA ASN A 534 1.27 -12.95 2.55
C ASN A 534 2.47 -13.45 3.39
N TYR A 535 2.30 -13.57 4.71
CA TYR A 535 3.34 -14.02 5.63
C TYR A 535 2.69 -14.75 6.80
N TRP A 536 3.45 -15.58 7.49
CA TRP A 536 2.95 -16.24 8.67
C TRP A 536 2.53 -15.21 9.73
N THR A 537 1.39 -15.44 10.31
CA THR A 537 0.87 -14.68 11.45
C THR A 537 0.56 -15.67 12.57
N MET A 538 0.70 -15.21 13.79
CA MET A 538 0.34 -16.03 14.92
C MET A 538 -1.17 -15.94 15.13
N GLU A 539 -1.92 -16.90 14.60
CA GLU A 539 -3.36 -17.01 14.88
C GLU A 539 -3.60 -17.19 16.40
N PRO A 540 -4.76 -16.78 16.93
CA PRO A 540 -5.03 -16.87 18.37
C PRO A 540 -4.83 -18.25 18.97
N ALA A 541 -5.20 -19.32 18.27
CA ALA A 541 -4.98 -20.70 18.72
C ALA A 541 -3.49 -21.06 18.79
N ALA A 542 -2.71 -20.63 17.78
CA ALA A 542 -1.27 -20.83 17.76
C ALA A 542 -0.57 -19.99 18.83
N ALA A 543 -1.04 -18.77 19.07
CA ALA A 543 -0.55 -17.91 20.13
C ALA A 543 -0.74 -18.54 21.53
N LEU A 544 -1.88 -19.19 21.76
CA LEU A 544 -2.12 -19.91 23.01
C LEU A 544 -1.15 -21.08 23.21
N LYS A 545 -0.88 -21.87 22.18
CA LYS A 545 0.12 -22.94 22.24
C LYS A 545 1.54 -22.41 22.49
N ALA A 546 1.89 -21.29 21.85
CA ALA A 546 3.18 -20.64 22.09
C ALA A 546 3.29 -20.13 23.53
N LEU A 547 2.24 -19.50 24.07
CA LEU A 547 2.18 -19.06 25.46
C LEU A 547 2.34 -20.24 26.44
N GLU A 548 1.64 -21.33 26.22
CA GLU A 548 1.74 -22.56 27.04
C GLU A 548 3.19 -23.06 27.03
N MET A 549 3.83 -23.14 25.89
CA MET A 549 5.24 -23.50 25.77
C MET A 549 6.14 -22.56 26.58
N PHE A 550 6.02 -21.24 26.38
CA PHE A 550 6.87 -20.29 27.11
C PHE A 550 6.61 -20.29 28.63
N HIS A 551 5.37 -20.48 29.07
CA HIS A 551 5.06 -20.63 30.47
C HIS A 551 5.59 -21.93 31.09
N SER A 552 5.73 -23.01 30.32
CA SER A 552 6.33 -24.26 30.79
C SER A 552 7.84 -24.12 31.03
N LEU A 553 8.50 -23.16 30.40
CA LEU A 553 9.91 -22.83 30.54
C LEU A 553 10.17 -21.87 31.72
N ARG A 554 9.49 -22.05 32.88
CA ARG A 554 9.43 -21.12 34.04
C ARG A 554 10.78 -20.65 34.58
N TYR A 555 11.83 -21.42 34.41
CA TYR A 555 13.15 -21.08 34.94
C TYR A 555 13.91 -20.06 34.07
N GLU A 556 13.39 -19.70 32.90
CA GLU A 556 14.09 -18.97 31.86
C GLU A 556 13.42 -17.68 31.43
N PHE A 557 12.11 -17.57 31.67
CA PHE A 557 11.34 -16.42 31.25
C PHE A 557 10.65 -15.70 32.43
N ASP A 558 10.93 -14.41 32.58
CA ASP A 558 10.10 -13.53 33.36
C ASP A 558 8.92 -13.06 32.51
N ALA A 559 7.80 -13.76 32.62
CA ALA A 559 6.62 -13.38 31.86
C ALA A 559 5.90 -12.19 32.52
N ARG A 560 5.57 -11.19 31.70
CA ARG A 560 4.70 -10.08 32.07
C ARG A 560 3.58 -9.97 31.07
N THR A 561 2.34 -10.12 31.52
CA THR A 561 1.18 -9.86 30.67
C THR A 561 0.86 -8.37 30.75
N LEU A 562 0.79 -7.75 29.58
CA LEU A 562 0.29 -6.40 29.36
C LEU A 562 -1.20 -6.48 29.02
N ASP A 563 -1.91 -5.39 29.25
CA ASP A 563 -3.30 -5.30 28.81
C ASP A 563 -3.41 -5.60 27.30
N ASP A 564 -4.61 -5.97 26.86
CA ASP A 564 -4.95 -6.25 25.47
C ASP A 564 -4.29 -7.49 24.82
N GLY A 565 -3.74 -8.40 25.62
CA GLY A 565 -3.33 -9.72 25.14
C GLY A 565 -1.88 -9.86 24.69
N LEU A 566 -1.04 -8.87 24.96
CA LEU A 566 0.41 -8.98 24.78
C LEU A 566 1.03 -9.62 26.01
N THR A 567 1.83 -10.66 25.83
CA THR A 567 2.66 -11.27 26.87
C THR A 567 4.13 -11.14 26.47
N VAL A 568 4.92 -10.61 27.40
CA VAL A 568 6.35 -10.37 27.21
C VAL A 568 7.13 -11.37 28.05
N PHE A 569 8.08 -12.02 27.43
CA PHE A 569 9.02 -12.93 28.07
C PHE A 569 10.42 -12.35 27.97
N ARG A 570 11.13 -12.21 29.11
CA ARG A 570 12.54 -11.86 29.10
C ARG A 570 13.37 -13.12 28.95
N TRP A 571 14.29 -13.13 27.99
CA TRP A 571 15.20 -14.24 27.81
C TRP A 571 16.32 -14.19 28.86
N ARG A 572 16.53 -15.30 29.57
CA ARG A 572 17.67 -15.51 30.43
C ARG A 572 18.56 -16.56 29.81
N HIS A 573 19.78 -16.19 29.46
CA HIS A 573 20.75 -17.11 28.89
C HIS A 573 21.19 -18.15 29.92
N ASP A 574 20.48 -19.26 30.00
CA ASP A 574 20.85 -20.40 30.86
C ASP A 574 21.28 -21.58 29.97
N GLU A 575 22.45 -22.17 30.27
CA GLU A 575 23.01 -23.30 29.52
C GLU A 575 22.14 -24.59 29.60
N ARG A 576 21.20 -24.65 30.55
CA ARG A 576 20.33 -25.82 30.78
C ARG A 576 19.25 -25.99 29.71
N LEU A 577 18.97 -24.99 28.88
CA LEU A 577 17.93 -25.01 27.86
C LEU A 577 18.10 -26.12 26.83
N SER A 578 19.33 -26.46 26.47
CA SER A 578 19.61 -27.47 25.44
C SER A 578 19.11 -28.89 25.79
N THR A 579 18.69 -29.11 27.00
CA THR A 579 18.27 -30.43 27.54
C THR A 579 16.77 -30.59 27.70
N LEU A 580 15.96 -29.50 27.54
CA LEU A 580 14.51 -29.55 27.76
C LEU A 580 13.79 -30.28 26.62
N PRO A 581 12.82 -31.14 26.95
CA PRO A 581 11.97 -31.76 25.93
C PRO A 581 11.11 -30.71 25.22
N ARG A 582 10.66 -31.01 24.03
CA ARG A 582 9.68 -30.17 23.33
C ARG A 582 8.40 -30.10 24.17
N PRO A 583 7.95 -28.91 24.58
CA PRO A 583 6.81 -28.79 25.51
C PRO A 583 5.46 -29.11 24.86
N VAL A 584 5.36 -29.04 23.54
CA VAL A 584 4.12 -29.31 22.78
C VAL A 584 4.38 -30.43 21.76
N PRO A 585 3.55 -31.47 21.73
CA PRO A 585 3.67 -32.51 20.70
C PRO A 585 3.51 -31.93 19.30
N ARG A 586 4.30 -32.45 18.36
CA ARG A 586 4.13 -32.12 16.96
C ARG A 586 2.76 -32.60 16.46
N PRO A 587 2.08 -31.86 15.55
CA PRO A 587 0.80 -32.29 14.98
C PRO A 587 1.02 -33.35 13.89
N VAL A 588 1.55 -34.50 14.29
CA VAL A 588 1.93 -35.61 13.41
C VAL A 588 1.19 -36.85 13.84
N VAL A 589 0.68 -37.58 12.87
CA VAL A 589 0.05 -38.87 13.07
C VAL A 589 0.91 -40.03 12.46
N GLU A 590 0.88 -41.18 13.05
CA GLU A 590 1.65 -42.33 12.57
C GLU A 590 1.04 -42.94 11.27
N SER A 591 -0.27 -42.83 11.11
CA SER A 591 -1.01 -43.29 9.95
C SER A 591 -2.30 -42.49 9.78
N LEU A 592 -2.91 -42.57 8.62
CA LEU A 592 -4.22 -41.97 8.37
C LEU A 592 -5.27 -42.54 9.35
N PRO A 593 -6.08 -41.69 10.01
CA PRO A 593 -7.13 -42.14 10.91
C PRO A 593 -8.20 -42.93 10.18
N ALA A 594 -8.88 -43.81 10.90
CA ALA A 594 -10.02 -44.55 10.37
C ALA A 594 -11.12 -43.57 9.89
N GLY A 595 -11.56 -43.76 8.66
CA GLY A 595 -12.56 -42.88 8.01
C GLY A 595 -11.99 -41.74 7.17
N ALA A 596 -10.69 -41.50 7.19
CA ALA A 596 -10.07 -40.57 6.27
C ALA A 596 -9.98 -41.21 4.85
N ASP A 597 -10.38 -40.44 3.83
CA ASP A 597 -10.19 -40.86 2.43
C ASP A 597 -8.70 -40.75 2.09
N SER A 598 -8.12 -41.88 1.65
CA SER A 598 -6.72 -41.91 1.18
C SER A 598 -6.62 -41.30 -0.20
N ILE A 599 -5.73 -40.32 -0.39
CA ILE A 599 -5.60 -39.55 -1.62
C ILE A 599 -4.23 -39.80 -2.29
N GLY A 600 -3.12 -39.59 -1.58
CA GLY A 600 -1.77 -39.85 -2.06
C GLY A 600 -1.34 -39.08 -3.30
N VAL A 601 -1.74 -37.80 -3.44
CA VAL A 601 -1.50 -36.99 -4.63
C VAL A 601 -0.78 -35.66 -4.27
N VAL A 602 0.20 -35.25 -5.08
CA VAL A 602 0.86 -33.94 -4.92
C VAL A 602 -0.14 -32.84 -5.20
N ALA A 603 -0.41 -32.04 -4.18
CA ALA A 603 -1.34 -30.92 -4.21
C ALA A 603 -0.59 -29.59 -4.03
N GLY A 604 0.12 -29.19 -5.06
CA GLY A 604 1.00 -28.00 -5.04
C GLY A 604 2.37 -28.29 -4.45
N GLU A 605 2.69 -27.70 -3.31
CA GLU A 605 4.03 -27.79 -2.66
C GLU A 605 4.15 -28.99 -1.69
N ALA A 606 3.09 -29.70 -1.44
CA ALA A 606 3.06 -30.85 -0.53
C ALA A 606 2.24 -32.01 -1.09
N LEU A 607 2.47 -33.19 -0.54
CA LEU A 607 1.71 -34.39 -0.83
C LEU A 607 0.51 -34.45 0.11
N LEU A 608 -0.71 -34.45 -0.43
CA LEU A 608 -1.94 -34.66 0.32
C LEU A 608 -2.16 -36.18 0.46
N GLN A 609 -1.89 -36.69 1.64
CA GLN A 609 -2.01 -38.09 1.98
C GLN A 609 -3.47 -38.52 2.10
N GLY A 610 -4.29 -37.70 2.73
CA GLY A 610 -5.70 -37.98 2.93
C GLY A 610 -6.49 -36.75 3.41
N ALA A 611 -7.81 -36.92 3.49
CA ALA A 611 -8.74 -35.92 4.00
C ALA A 611 -9.90 -36.59 4.75
N LEU A 612 -10.39 -35.92 5.80
CA LEU A 612 -11.58 -36.32 6.53
C LEU A 612 -12.51 -35.11 6.66
N MET A 613 -13.70 -35.20 6.08
CA MET A 613 -14.75 -34.21 6.28
C MET A 613 -15.63 -34.61 7.46
N ARG A 614 -15.64 -33.83 8.53
CA ARG A 614 -16.46 -34.08 9.70
C ARG A 614 -17.87 -33.50 9.51
N GLY A 615 -18.90 -34.35 9.58
CA GLY A 615 -20.31 -33.96 9.49
C GLY A 615 -21.08 -34.69 8.39
N GLU A 616 -22.40 -34.44 8.28
CA GLU A 616 -23.33 -35.16 7.40
C GLU A 616 -23.26 -34.76 5.92
N GLY A 617 -22.28 -33.98 5.47
CA GLY A 617 -22.16 -33.53 4.07
C GLY A 617 -23.22 -32.52 3.65
N ILE A 618 -24.15 -32.12 4.54
CA ILE A 618 -25.14 -31.08 4.34
C ILE A 618 -24.84 -29.91 5.29
N LEU A 619 -24.61 -28.75 4.72
CA LEU A 619 -24.22 -27.54 5.44
C LEU A 619 -25.25 -26.42 5.21
N SER A 620 -25.41 -25.54 6.17
CA SER A 620 -26.19 -24.31 5.97
C SER A 620 -25.29 -23.15 5.51
N SER A 621 -25.85 -22.25 4.71
CA SER A 621 -25.20 -20.95 4.48
C SER A 621 -25.01 -20.23 5.83
N GLY A 622 -23.81 -19.69 6.09
CA GLY A 622 -23.43 -19.15 7.40
C GLY A 622 -23.00 -20.20 8.43
N GLY A 623 -23.01 -21.49 8.09
CA GLY A 623 -22.52 -22.59 8.94
C GLY A 623 -21.02 -22.79 8.87
N GLU A 624 -20.51 -23.79 9.56
CA GLU A 624 -19.11 -24.17 9.61
C GLU A 624 -18.90 -25.58 9.07
N LEU A 625 -17.84 -25.80 8.30
CA LEU A 625 -17.34 -27.11 7.90
C LEU A 625 -16.01 -27.36 8.60
N VAL A 626 -15.87 -28.52 9.24
CA VAL A 626 -14.60 -28.98 9.82
C VAL A 626 -13.99 -30.01 8.90
N LEU A 627 -12.72 -29.78 8.55
CA LEU A 627 -11.92 -30.63 7.67
C LEU A 627 -10.61 -30.97 8.37
N ASP A 628 -10.24 -32.25 8.35
CA ASP A 628 -8.89 -32.67 8.70
C ASP A 628 -8.16 -33.04 7.40
N LEU A 629 -7.07 -32.35 7.11
CA LEU A 629 -6.21 -32.61 5.97
C LEU A 629 -4.90 -33.24 6.48
N TYR A 630 -4.43 -34.27 5.78
CA TYR A 630 -3.22 -34.99 6.15
C TYR A 630 -2.15 -34.77 5.08
N TRP A 631 -1.10 -34.05 5.45
CA TRP A 631 -0.05 -33.63 4.55
C TRP A 631 1.27 -34.33 4.82
N SER A 632 2.09 -34.51 3.79
CA SER A 632 3.50 -34.89 3.93
C SER A 632 4.36 -34.13 2.92
N ARG A 633 5.67 -34.14 3.10
CA ARG A 633 6.58 -33.51 2.16
C ARG A 633 6.52 -34.20 0.80
N ALA A 634 6.44 -33.41 -0.27
CA ALA A 634 6.56 -33.91 -1.66
C ALA A 634 8.02 -33.94 -2.16
N GLY A 635 8.98 -33.55 -1.32
CA GLY A 635 10.39 -33.41 -1.64
C GLY A 635 11.05 -32.38 -0.72
N MET A 636 12.15 -31.75 -1.15
CA MET A 636 12.73 -30.62 -0.41
C MET A 636 11.81 -29.42 -0.49
N SER A 637 11.28 -29.00 0.65
CA SER A 637 10.48 -27.77 0.77
C SER A 637 11.40 -26.62 1.15
N PRO A 638 11.56 -25.61 0.29
CA PRO A 638 12.39 -24.46 0.64
C PRO A 638 11.74 -23.66 1.79
N PRO A 639 12.54 -23.02 2.67
CA PRO A 639 12.02 -22.18 3.71
C PRO A 639 11.04 -21.14 3.18
N GLY A 640 9.99 -20.81 3.95
CA GLY A 640 9.02 -19.81 3.54
C GLY A 640 7.66 -19.92 4.21
N THR A 641 6.75 -19.07 3.77
CA THR A 641 5.36 -19.08 4.20
C THR A 641 4.53 -19.95 3.27
N TYR A 642 3.80 -20.90 3.83
CA TYR A 642 2.94 -21.83 3.09
C TYR A 642 1.48 -21.60 3.49
N VAL A 643 0.61 -21.58 2.48
CA VAL A 643 -0.83 -21.38 2.64
C VAL A 643 -1.55 -22.56 2.04
N VAL A 644 -2.45 -23.15 2.81
CA VAL A 644 -3.42 -24.14 2.32
C VAL A 644 -4.65 -23.39 1.84
N THR A 645 -5.04 -23.66 0.61
CA THR A 645 -6.26 -23.13 -0.01
C THR A 645 -7.28 -24.24 -0.11
N VAL A 646 -8.41 -24.12 0.59
CA VAL A 646 -9.59 -24.97 0.40
C VAL A 646 -10.59 -24.22 -0.45
N ARG A 647 -10.94 -24.79 -1.60
CA ARG A 647 -11.78 -24.15 -2.62
C ARG A 647 -13.09 -24.91 -2.81
N PHE A 648 -14.17 -24.16 -2.88
CA PHE A 648 -15.52 -24.67 -3.10
C PHE A 648 -16.05 -24.19 -4.45
N ASN A 649 -16.38 -25.14 -5.33
CA ASN A 649 -16.88 -24.86 -6.67
C ASN A 649 -18.24 -25.50 -6.85
N ARG A 650 -19.28 -24.72 -7.15
CA ARG A 650 -20.65 -25.23 -7.37
C ARG A 650 -20.69 -26.13 -8.61
N LYS A 651 -21.22 -27.33 -8.44
CA LYS A 651 -21.47 -28.28 -9.55
C LYS A 651 -22.75 -27.91 -10.31
N GLY A 652 -22.76 -28.19 -11.61
CA GLY A 652 -23.96 -28.00 -12.44
C GLY A 652 -24.40 -26.53 -12.60
N LEU A 653 -23.47 -25.59 -12.40
CA LEU A 653 -23.78 -24.16 -12.63
C LEU A 653 -23.97 -23.93 -14.14
N THR A 654 -25.20 -23.57 -14.53
CA THR A 654 -25.50 -23.15 -15.88
C THR A 654 -25.42 -21.63 -15.97
N LEU A 655 -24.45 -21.13 -16.70
CA LEU A 655 -24.29 -19.72 -16.98
C LEU A 655 -25.06 -19.32 -18.25
N PRO A 656 -25.56 -18.08 -18.35
CA PRO A 656 -26.11 -17.55 -19.61
C PRO A 656 -25.14 -17.76 -20.77
N PHE A 657 -25.62 -18.22 -21.90
CA PHE A 657 -24.82 -18.52 -23.11
C PHE A 657 -23.70 -19.57 -22.86
N GLY A 658 -23.86 -20.47 -21.87
CA GLY A 658 -22.81 -21.41 -21.48
C GLY A 658 -21.60 -20.78 -20.80
N GLY A 659 -21.64 -19.46 -20.53
CA GLY A 659 -20.52 -18.68 -20.00
C GLY A 659 -19.56 -18.17 -21.07
N GLU A 660 -19.68 -18.61 -22.32
CA GLU A 660 -18.81 -18.20 -23.41
C GLU A 660 -19.12 -16.76 -23.90
N PRO A 661 -18.11 -16.01 -24.40
CA PRO A 661 -16.69 -16.40 -24.49
C PRO A 661 -15.88 -16.17 -23.20
N PHE A 662 -16.47 -15.65 -22.13
CA PHE A 662 -15.75 -15.22 -20.91
C PHE A 662 -16.40 -15.84 -19.65
N PRO A 663 -16.15 -17.11 -19.33
CA PRO A 663 -16.85 -17.83 -18.28
C PRO A 663 -16.71 -17.20 -16.89
N LYS A 664 -15.53 -16.73 -16.52
CA LYS A 664 -15.30 -16.08 -15.21
C LYS A 664 -16.03 -14.73 -15.10
N LEU A 665 -15.97 -13.93 -16.15
CA LEU A 665 -16.67 -12.64 -16.19
C LEU A 665 -18.18 -12.84 -16.15
N THR A 666 -18.70 -13.77 -16.96
CA THR A 666 -20.14 -14.09 -16.98
C THR A 666 -20.61 -14.56 -15.62
N ARG A 667 -19.85 -15.44 -14.94
CA ARG A 667 -20.17 -15.89 -13.59
C ARG A 667 -20.18 -14.71 -12.61
N LYS A 668 -19.16 -13.85 -12.59
CA LYS A 668 -19.10 -12.68 -11.69
C LYS A 668 -20.26 -11.70 -11.91
N LEU A 669 -20.69 -11.50 -13.15
CA LEU A 669 -21.84 -10.66 -13.46
C LEU A 669 -23.14 -11.28 -12.94
N VAL A 670 -23.30 -12.60 -13.09
CA VAL A 670 -24.46 -13.33 -12.56
C VAL A 670 -24.47 -13.32 -11.03
N GLU A 671 -23.32 -13.56 -10.39
CA GLU A 671 -23.15 -13.47 -8.93
C GLU A 671 -23.56 -12.09 -8.41
N LYS A 672 -23.07 -11.03 -9.04
CA LYS A 672 -23.42 -9.65 -8.67
C LYS A 672 -24.90 -9.32 -8.90
N TRP A 673 -25.47 -9.82 -10.01
CA TRP A 673 -26.88 -9.57 -10.33
C TRP A 673 -27.84 -10.31 -9.39
N ARG A 674 -27.49 -11.55 -9.01
CA ARG A 674 -28.30 -12.37 -8.10
C ARG A 674 -28.02 -12.10 -6.62
N GLY A 675 -26.91 -11.45 -6.29
CA GLY A 675 -26.46 -11.28 -4.91
C GLY A 675 -25.99 -12.59 -4.26
N GLU A 676 -25.61 -13.59 -5.06
CA GLU A 676 -25.22 -14.92 -4.63
C GLU A 676 -23.84 -15.27 -5.17
N ARG A 677 -23.00 -15.98 -4.37
CA ARG A 677 -21.73 -16.54 -4.82
C ARG A 677 -21.89 -17.99 -5.23
N TYR A 678 -21.19 -18.40 -6.27
CA TYR A 678 -21.12 -19.78 -6.74
C TYR A 678 -19.77 -20.45 -6.48
N ARG A 679 -18.83 -19.68 -5.95
CA ARG A 679 -17.50 -20.12 -5.59
C ARG A 679 -17.00 -19.32 -4.41
N PHE A 680 -16.32 -19.99 -3.48
CA PHE A 680 -15.54 -19.34 -2.44
C PHE A 680 -14.30 -20.18 -2.10
N ARG A 681 -13.41 -19.62 -1.31
CA ARG A 681 -12.23 -20.29 -0.81
C ARG A 681 -11.98 -19.89 0.63
N ALA A 682 -11.34 -20.79 1.37
CA ALA A 682 -10.75 -20.54 2.67
C ALA A 682 -9.25 -20.74 2.54
N ASP A 683 -8.49 -19.73 2.89
CA ASP A 683 -7.03 -19.78 2.96
C ASP A 683 -6.64 -19.81 4.44
N HIS A 684 -5.71 -20.70 4.83
CA HIS A 684 -5.16 -20.76 6.17
C HIS A 684 -3.71 -21.25 6.15
N MET A 685 -3.02 -21.15 7.28
CA MET A 685 -1.67 -21.65 7.46
C MET A 685 -1.68 -22.78 8.50
N ILE A 686 -0.97 -23.87 8.22
CA ILE A 686 -0.90 -24.99 9.16
C ILE A 686 -0.35 -24.50 10.50
N GLN A 687 -1.10 -24.77 11.56
CA GLN A 687 -0.78 -24.32 12.93
C GLN A 687 -0.46 -22.79 12.99
N GLY A 688 -1.21 -21.99 12.25
CA GLY A 688 -0.99 -20.54 12.16
C GLY A 688 0.35 -20.13 11.55
N GLY A 689 0.92 -20.99 10.71
CA GLY A 689 2.22 -20.79 10.07
C GLY A 689 3.43 -21.22 10.92
N LEU A 690 3.20 -21.70 12.15
CA LEU A 690 4.28 -22.11 13.06
C LEU A 690 4.85 -23.49 12.77
N PHE A 691 4.21 -24.28 11.90
CA PHE A 691 4.64 -25.61 11.52
C PHE A 691 4.54 -25.81 10.00
N ALA A 692 5.43 -25.16 9.28
CA ALA A 692 5.46 -25.16 7.81
C ALA A 692 6.21 -26.38 7.24
N PRO A 693 6.01 -26.75 5.95
CA PRO A 693 6.62 -27.92 5.31
C PRO A 693 8.15 -27.99 5.36
N ASP A 694 8.83 -26.87 5.49
CA ASP A 694 10.30 -26.83 5.57
C ASP A 694 10.86 -27.40 6.90
N VAL A 695 10.01 -27.50 7.94
CA VAL A 695 10.40 -28.06 9.25
C VAL A 695 9.84 -29.47 9.49
N TRP A 696 9.15 -30.08 8.51
CA TRP A 696 8.67 -31.47 8.63
C TRP A 696 9.81 -32.46 8.37
N ASP A 697 9.79 -33.57 9.09
CA ASP A 697 10.71 -34.66 8.81
C ASP A 697 10.21 -35.50 7.62
N GLU A 698 11.12 -36.23 6.97
CA GLU A 698 10.77 -37.09 5.84
C GLU A 698 9.85 -38.22 6.32
N GLY A 699 8.74 -38.45 5.60
CA GLY A 699 7.75 -39.48 5.93
C GLY A 699 6.74 -39.10 7.01
N GLU A 700 6.87 -37.94 7.66
CA GLU A 700 5.85 -37.48 8.61
C GLU A 700 4.53 -37.17 7.91
N ILE A 701 3.42 -37.58 8.55
CA ILE A 701 2.06 -37.20 8.16
C ILE A 701 1.57 -36.11 9.14
N VAL A 702 1.45 -34.92 8.63
CA VAL A 702 1.04 -33.74 9.42
C VAL A 702 -0.47 -33.57 9.35
N GLU A 703 -1.10 -33.49 10.52
CA GLU A 703 -2.53 -33.23 10.67
C GLU A 703 -2.79 -31.72 10.66
N ASP A 704 -3.74 -31.30 9.84
CA ASP A 704 -4.16 -29.91 9.64
C ASP A 704 -5.68 -29.82 9.84
N ASP A 705 -6.10 -29.41 11.05
CA ASP A 705 -7.51 -29.23 11.44
C ASP A 705 -7.98 -27.85 10.93
N VAL A 706 -8.89 -27.86 9.99
CA VAL A 706 -9.36 -26.67 9.27
C VAL A 706 -10.84 -26.42 9.54
N ARG A 707 -11.17 -25.21 10.01
CA ARG A 707 -12.53 -24.75 10.16
C ARG A 707 -12.88 -23.73 9.09
N VAL A 708 -13.79 -24.11 8.19
CA VAL A 708 -14.20 -23.26 7.08
C VAL A 708 -15.56 -22.65 7.35
N GLN A 709 -15.58 -21.33 7.52
CA GLN A 709 -16.83 -20.58 7.62
C GLN A 709 -17.50 -20.47 6.25
N ILE A 710 -18.69 -21.02 6.12
CA ILE A 710 -19.48 -20.94 4.88
C ILE A 710 -20.07 -19.53 4.74
N PRO A 711 -19.85 -18.82 3.61
CA PRO A 711 -20.42 -17.51 3.41
C PRO A 711 -21.95 -17.50 3.45
N THR A 712 -22.53 -16.45 4.02
CA THR A 712 -24.00 -16.30 4.10
C THR A 712 -24.66 -16.05 2.75
N ASP A 713 -23.89 -15.50 1.80
CA ASP A 713 -24.35 -15.19 0.44
C ASP A 713 -24.00 -16.30 -0.59
N ILE A 714 -23.67 -17.49 -0.12
CA ILE A 714 -23.38 -18.61 -1.00
C ILE A 714 -24.69 -19.23 -1.54
N ALA A 715 -24.74 -19.48 -2.84
CA ALA A 715 -25.92 -20.09 -3.47
C ALA A 715 -26.08 -21.55 -3.03
N PRO A 716 -27.31 -22.01 -2.73
CA PRO A 716 -27.55 -23.40 -2.36
C PRO A 716 -27.23 -24.35 -3.52
N GLY A 717 -26.75 -25.55 -3.21
CA GLY A 717 -26.41 -26.58 -4.19
C GLY A 717 -25.27 -27.49 -3.78
N ARG A 718 -24.84 -28.35 -4.70
CA ARG A 718 -23.68 -29.25 -4.50
C ARG A 718 -22.40 -28.52 -4.87
N TYR A 719 -21.40 -28.65 -4.03
CA TYR A 719 -20.07 -28.06 -4.21
C TYR A 719 -19.00 -29.14 -4.19
N ARG A 720 -18.09 -29.08 -5.17
CA ARG A 720 -16.84 -29.81 -5.15
C ARG A 720 -15.87 -29.07 -4.24
N VAL A 721 -15.24 -29.81 -3.33
CA VAL A 721 -14.23 -29.27 -2.40
C VAL A 721 -12.86 -29.73 -2.86
N GLU A 722 -11.94 -28.78 -3.00
CA GLU A 722 -10.57 -29.01 -3.46
C GLU A 722 -9.59 -28.40 -2.46
N ALA A 723 -8.46 -29.09 -2.22
CA ALA A 723 -7.38 -28.58 -1.37
C ALA A 723 -6.07 -28.45 -2.15
N LYS A 724 -5.27 -27.41 -1.84
CA LYS A 724 -3.96 -27.18 -2.42
C LYS A 724 -3.08 -26.42 -1.46
N MET A 725 -1.83 -26.83 -1.33
CA MET A 725 -0.81 -26.08 -0.63
C MET A 725 0.04 -25.27 -1.60
N ARG A 726 0.32 -24.02 -1.29
CA ARG A 726 1.15 -23.14 -2.12
C ARG A 726 2.13 -22.34 -1.25
N ARG A 727 3.32 -22.11 -1.75
CA ARG A 727 4.24 -21.13 -1.15
C ARG A 727 3.82 -19.74 -1.56
N VAL A 728 3.84 -18.80 -0.63
CA VAL A 728 3.38 -17.41 -0.89
C VAL A 728 4.16 -16.72 -2.00
N ALA A 729 5.46 -16.97 -2.10
CA ALA A 729 6.30 -16.45 -3.18
C ALA A 729 5.88 -16.92 -4.59
N ASN A 730 5.17 -18.05 -4.69
CA ASN A 730 4.67 -18.63 -5.94
C ASN A 730 3.24 -18.20 -6.25
N GLN A 731 2.84 -16.99 -5.86
CA GLN A 731 1.53 -16.47 -6.26
C GLN A 731 1.43 -16.37 -7.78
N PRO A 732 0.33 -16.83 -8.38
CA PRO A 732 0.18 -16.75 -9.82
C PRO A 732 0.12 -15.30 -10.28
N ASN A 733 0.85 -15.00 -11.34
CA ASN A 733 0.73 -13.72 -12.05
C ASN A 733 -0.64 -13.69 -12.73
N TYR A 734 -1.48 -12.74 -12.36
CA TYR A 734 -2.80 -12.58 -12.98
C TYR A 734 -2.70 -11.71 -14.22
N TYR A 735 -3.05 -12.28 -15.36
CA TYR A 735 -3.17 -11.57 -16.64
C TYR A 735 -4.64 -11.25 -16.94
N LEU A 736 -4.90 -10.40 -17.92
CA LEU A 736 -6.27 -10.15 -18.40
C LEU A 736 -7.03 -11.44 -18.71
N ARG A 737 -6.33 -12.43 -19.26
CA ARG A 737 -6.84 -13.78 -19.49
C ARG A 737 -7.46 -14.39 -18.24
N ASP A 738 -6.82 -14.23 -17.08
CA ASP A 738 -7.23 -14.83 -15.82
C ASP A 738 -8.47 -14.15 -15.22
N TYR A 739 -8.88 -13.00 -15.76
CA TYR A 739 -10.13 -12.33 -15.42
C TYR A 739 -11.30 -12.74 -16.28
N LEU A 740 -11.02 -13.08 -17.50
CA LEU A 740 -12.04 -13.45 -18.47
C LEU A 740 -12.36 -14.94 -18.36
N TYR A 741 -11.34 -15.75 -18.08
CA TYR A 741 -11.41 -17.19 -18.00
C TYR A 741 -11.24 -17.66 -16.55
N ASP A 742 -11.77 -18.84 -16.23
CA ASP A 742 -11.52 -19.45 -14.94
C ASP A 742 -10.05 -19.80 -14.77
N ASP A 743 -9.52 -19.43 -13.61
CA ASP A 743 -8.13 -19.66 -13.26
C ASP A 743 -7.99 -21.08 -12.67
N ASP A 744 -7.38 -21.99 -13.43
CA ASP A 744 -7.08 -23.34 -12.98
C ASP A 744 -5.80 -23.43 -12.13
N SER A 745 -5.01 -22.34 -12.05
CA SER A 745 -3.79 -22.34 -11.23
C SER A 745 -4.07 -22.51 -9.73
N LEU A 746 -5.28 -22.18 -9.28
CA LEU A 746 -5.76 -22.41 -7.92
C LEU A 746 -6.53 -23.74 -7.78
N SER A 747 -6.70 -24.50 -8.86
CA SER A 747 -7.33 -25.82 -8.78
C SER A 747 -6.44 -26.73 -7.96
N GLY A 748 -7.04 -27.39 -6.99
CA GLY A 748 -6.41 -28.35 -6.09
C GLY A 748 -6.82 -29.77 -6.39
N VAL A 749 -6.41 -30.65 -5.51
CA VAL A 749 -6.88 -32.04 -5.50
C VAL A 749 -8.27 -32.07 -4.89
N GLN A 750 -9.21 -32.77 -5.54
CA GLN A 750 -10.56 -32.95 -5.01
C GLN A 750 -10.50 -33.83 -3.75
N ILE A 751 -11.05 -33.31 -2.65
CA ILE A 751 -11.10 -33.98 -1.36
C ILE A 751 -12.51 -34.44 -0.99
N GLY A 752 -13.52 -34.02 -1.74
CA GLY A 752 -14.90 -34.45 -1.51
C GLY A 752 -15.94 -33.53 -2.12
N GLU A 753 -17.19 -33.72 -1.68
CA GLU A 753 -18.34 -32.91 -2.07
C GLU A 753 -19.21 -32.58 -0.85
N VAL A 754 -19.78 -31.38 -0.84
CA VAL A 754 -20.74 -30.95 0.17
C VAL A 754 -21.98 -30.37 -0.48
N THR A 755 -23.12 -30.49 0.19
CA THR A 755 -24.38 -29.84 -0.20
C THR A 755 -24.61 -28.65 0.73
N ILE A 756 -24.78 -27.45 0.16
CA ILE A 756 -25.11 -26.23 0.94
C ILE A 756 -26.59 -25.93 0.75
N GLU A 757 -27.30 -25.76 1.85
CA GLU A 757 -28.70 -25.37 1.89
C GLU A 757 -28.89 -23.96 2.45
N ASN A 758 -30.03 -23.32 2.13
CA ASN A 758 -30.37 -22.03 2.69
C ASN A 758 -30.61 -22.12 4.20
N GLY A 759 -29.89 -21.39 5.01
CA GLY A 759 -29.99 -21.40 6.47
C GLY A 759 -31.39 -21.06 7.05
N SER A 760 -32.27 -20.46 6.25
CA SER A 760 -33.65 -20.19 6.67
C SER A 760 -34.55 -21.46 6.70
N ARG A 761 -34.20 -22.53 5.98
CA ARG A 761 -34.99 -23.76 5.97
C ARG A 761 -34.68 -24.71 7.14
N LEU A 762 -33.53 -24.59 7.78
CA LEU A 762 -33.14 -25.46 8.90
C LEU A 762 -33.71 -25.01 10.26
N ARG A 763 -34.22 -23.78 10.41
CA ARG A 763 -34.89 -23.33 11.65
C ARG A 763 -36.32 -23.85 11.80
N GLY A 764 -36.85 -24.58 10.83
CA GLY A 764 -38.21 -25.13 10.81
C GLY A 764 -38.32 -26.64 10.78
N ARG A 765 -37.19 -27.36 10.96
CA ARG A 765 -37.14 -28.79 11.21
C ARG A 765 -36.52 -29.01 12.59
#